data_252b1b9de9a8d4f3bec364c7a4e4700d
#
_entry.id   252b1b9de9a8d4f3bec364c7a4e4700d
#
_cell.length_a   1.000
_cell.length_b   1.000
_cell.length_c   1.000
_cell.angle_alpha   90.00
_cell.angle_beta   90.00
_cell.angle_gamma   90.00
#
_symmetry.space_group_name_H-M   'P 1'
#
loop_
_entity.id
_entity.type
_entity.pdbx_description
1 polymer ?
#
loop_
_entity_poly.entity_id
_entity_poly.type
_entity_poly.pdbx_seq_one_letter_code
_entity_poly.pdbx_strand_id
1 'polypeptide(L)'
;MGDPIRGEQKENICVGLLAHVDAGKTTLSEAMLYLSGRLRRLGRVDHRDSFLDTHSLERERGITIFSKQALFELPHRSVTLLDTPGHVDFAAEAERTLPAMDCAVLIISGVDGVQAHTETLWRLLKRSGVPCFVFISKMDLSVRGRAELMQELQERLDPRCLDFSQRDEAFFEQIALSDETMMDKILSGGKVTDEELSALIARRELFPCFFGSGLRLDGVEELLGALDTLAPLRERRKAFAARVFKIARDAQGSRLTFLKLLGGTLSVRGTLAYRDAAGHEREEKLTQLRLYSGMKYDAVETVGPGQVVAAVGLSGTWAGQGLGEAADAESPGLEPVMSYRVIPPEGVDGVQMLPRLQLLQEEDPQLHLAWNARAGQIELRLMGRVQHEVFQSLVAERFGWDVTLDKGRILYRETIADKVEGVGHFEPLRHYAEVHLILQPLAPGSGLVFDTVCSEDALDRNWQRLILTHLAEKPHLGVLTGSPITDMKITLAAGRAHLKHTEGGDFREATYRAVRQGLMQAQSVLLEPYYAFSVEVPGELLGRVMSDVRAMGGSFETPEDAGGMTRLRGSAPIAEMNGYAELLAGFSRGQGRISLRPDGYRPCRRPEQVIAAIGYDPASDTDNTPDSVFCAHGGGFTVKWDRVSEYMHLESCLKKPGEAPRPLPRASVSIDERELEAIMEREFGPIRRPQYAAPMRNEAPAHAPEAARREYLIVDGYNLIFAWDELKTLAAERLDLARERLMDILSGYCAFTGKELVLVFDGYRTPGNPGSRSDYHTIHVVFTPAGETGDMYIERLADEIGRNYAVRVVTNDNLIRLSALRSGVLRTSAKEFAGELEWARGQIEEVLRKSRREAHPEKLGETLSHGKPQ
;
A
#
# COMPACT_ATOMS: atom_id res chain seq x y z
N MET A 1 55.89 -20.63 -4.15
CA MET A 1 54.52 -20.40 -4.60
C MET A 1 53.90 -19.54 -3.52
N GLY A 2 53.84 -18.21 -3.75
CA GLY A 2 53.24 -17.26 -2.80
C GLY A 2 51.73 -17.36 -2.91
N ASP A 3 51.08 -17.36 -1.74
CA ASP A 3 49.62 -17.21 -1.66
C ASP A 3 49.18 -15.97 -2.39
N PRO A 4 48.02 -16.01 -3.14
CA PRO A 4 47.46 -14.82 -3.72
C PRO A 4 46.99 -13.93 -2.56
N ILE A 5 47.51 -12.70 -2.53
CA ILE A 5 47.05 -11.60 -1.67
C ILE A 5 45.55 -11.61 -1.70
N ARG A 6 44.88 -11.84 -0.56
CA ARG A 6 43.46 -11.58 -0.40
C ARG A 6 43.25 -10.09 -0.69
N GLY A 7 42.70 -9.76 -1.86
CA GLY A 7 42.25 -8.42 -2.16
C GLY A 7 41.28 -7.97 -1.08
N GLU A 8 41.50 -6.83 -0.46
CA GLU A 8 40.58 -6.22 0.49
C GLU A 8 39.21 -6.16 -0.19
N GLN A 9 38.25 -6.80 0.47
CA GLN A 9 36.89 -6.90 -0.06
C GLN A 9 36.24 -5.51 0.07
N LYS A 10 36.13 -4.80 -1.09
CA LYS A 10 35.53 -3.45 -1.14
C LYS A 10 34.16 -3.45 -0.53
N GLU A 11 33.82 -2.38 0.16
CA GLU A 11 32.51 -2.22 0.78
C GLU A 11 31.48 -1.74 -0.25
N ASN A 12 30.32 -2.41 -0.29
CA ASN A 12 29.22 -2.03 -1.18
C ASN A 12 28.44 -0.85 -0.58
N ILE A 13 28.22 0.20 -1.38
CA ILE A 13 27.44 1.38 -1.01
C ILE A 13 26.47 1.73 -2.13
N CYS A 14 25.28 2.21 -1.74
CA CYS A 14 24.27 2.69 -2.67
C CYS A 14 24.11 4.21 -2.53
N VAL A 15 24.47 4.95 -3.58
CA VAL A 15 24.44 6.41 -3.65
C VAL A 15 23.31 6.85 -4.56
N GLY A 16 22.36 7.66 -4.04
CA GLY A 16 21.28 8.24 -4.84
C GLY A 16 21.61 9.62 -5.37
N LEU A 17 21.29 9.92 -6.62
CA LEU A 17 21.35 11.27 -7.18
C LEU A 17 19.96 11.88 -7.22
N LEU A 18 19.78 13.02 -6.55
CA LEU A 18 18.54 13.79 -6.51
C LEU A 18 18.80 15.21 -7.01
N ALA A 19 17.90 15.72 -7.83
CA ALA A 19 18.05 17.07 -8.38
C ALA A 19 16.70 17.64 -8.81
N HIS A 20 16.61 18.95 -8.89
CA HIS A 20 15.59 19.60 -9.71
C HIS A 20 15.90 19.41 -11.20
N VAL A 21 14.85 19.56 -12.04
CA VAL A 21 15.01 19.53 -13.51
C VAL A 21 16.10 20.52 -13.93
N ASP A 22 16.91 20.14 -14.91
CA ASP A 22 18.00 20.92 -15.47
C ASP A 22 19.13 21.30 -14.48
N ALA A 23 19.15 20.77 -13.26
CA ALA A 23 20.27 21.02 -12.33
C ALA A 23 21.57 20.29 -12.71
N GLY A 24 21.59 19.52 -13.80
CA GLY A 24 22.80 18.83 -14.29
C GLY A 24 23.01 17.44 -13.70
N LYS A 25 21.94 16.77 -13.21
CA LYS A 25 21.97 15.42 -12.64
C LYS A 25 22.60 14.38 -13.58
N THR A 26 22.05 14.23 -14.79
CA THR A 26 22.56 13.28 -15.79
C THR A 26 23.99 13.61 -16.21
N THR A 27 24.36 14.91 -16.29
CA THR A 27 25.73 15.32 -16.60
C THR A 27 26.70 14.94 -15.49
N LEU A 28 26.30 15.07 -14.20
CA LEU A 28 27.13 14.66 -13.08
C LEU A 28 27.27 13.13 -13.04
N SER A 29 26.17 12.37 -13.25
CA SER A 29 26.25 10.91 -13.29
C SER A 29 27.20 10.39 -14.39
N GLU A 30 27.16 10.97 -15.59
CA GLU A 30 28.08 10.66 -16.67
C GLU A 30 29.55 11.00 -16.29
N ALA A 31 29.77 12.15 -15.65
CA ALA A 31 31.08 12.55 -15.16
C ALA A 31 31.65 11.58 -14.11
N MET A 32 30.84 11.15 -13.14
CA MET A 32 31.23 10.16 -12.13
C MET A 32 31.59 8.82 -12.79
N LEU A 33 30.80 8.35 -13.75
CA LEU A 33 31.05 7.10 -14.48
C LEU A 33 32.28 7.19 -15.38
N TYR A 34 32.56 8.36 -15.94
CA TYR A 34 33.75 8.59 -16.75
C TYR A 34 35.01 8.62 -15.90
N LEU A 35 35.05 9.37 -14.80
CA LEU A 35 36.20 9.49 -13.90
C LEU A 35 36.51 8.18 -13.17
N SER A 36 35.48 7.38 -12.85
CA SER A 36 35.67 6.04 -12.29
C SER A 36 36.14 5.01 -13.32
N GLY A 37 36.33 5.40 -14.59
CA GLY A 37 36.79 4.51 -15.67
C GLY A 37 35.75 3.55 -16.23
N ARG A 38 34.47 3.66 -15.78
CA ARG A 38 33.37 2.81 -16.30
C ARG A 38 32.99 3.18 -17.73
N LEU A 39 33.06 4.47 -18.08
CA LEU A 39 32.83 4.97 -19.42
C LEU A 39 34.13 5.43 -20.07
N ARG A 40 34.28 5.14 -21.36
CA ARG A 40 35.44 5.56 -22.15
C ARG A 40 35.29 6.97 -22.75
N ARG A 41 34.08 7.49 -22.78
CA ARG A 41 33.72 8.82 -23.28
C ARG A 41 32.68 9.42 -22.40
N LEU A 42 32.74 10.73 -22.19
CA LEU A 42 31.73 11.47 -21.49
C LEU A 42 30.47 11.59 -22.37
N GLY A 43 29.34 10.97 -21.96
CA GLY A 43 28.05 11.11 -22.64
C GLY A 43 27.51 12.54 -22.45
N ARG A 44 26.71 13.03 -23.38
CA ARG A 44 26.11 14.37 -23.35
C ARG A 44 24.60 14.26 -23.57
N VAL A 45 23.84 14.88 -22.66
CA VAL A 45 22.38 14.95 -22.79
C VAL A 45 21.95 15.64 -24.09
N ASP A 46 22.64 16.72 -24.45
CA ASP A 46 22.37 17.49 -25.68
C ASP A 46 22.54 16.66 -26.96
N HIS A 47 23.41 15.65 -26.91
CA HIS A 47 23.66 14.74 -28.05
C HIS A 47 22.83 13.47 -28.01
N ARG A 48 21.97 13.28 -26.94
CA ARG A 48 21.11 12.10 -26.71
C ARG A 48 21.91 10.78 -26.65
N ASP A 49 23.16 10.83 -26.22
CA ASP A 49 24.08 9.70 -26.09
C ASP A 49 24.44 9.35 -24.64
N SER A 50 23.63 9.85 -23.66
CA SER A 50 23.76 9.53 -22.25
C SER A 50 23.57 8.02 -22.00
N PHE A 51 24.43 7.46 -21.13
CA PHE A 51 24.42 6.04 -20.75
C PHE A 51 23.17 5.63 -19.98
N LEU A 52 22.66 6.54 -19.14
CA LEU A 52 21.52 6.27 -18.26
C LEU A 52 20.17 6.60 -18.91
N ASP A 53 20.07 7.59 -19.81
CA ASP A 53 18.80 7.93 -20.48
C ASP A 53 18.49 6.94 -21.61
N THR A 54 17.85 5.85 -21.27
CA THR A 54 17.68 4.67 -22.14
C THR A 54 16.31 4.61 -22.80
N HIS A 55 15.27 5.21 -22.20
CA HIS A 55 13.91 5.20 -22.75
C HIS A 55 13.74 6.25 -23.85
N SER A 56 12.95 5.94 -24.88
CA SER A 56 12.69 6.85 -26.01
C SER A 56 12.17 8.21 -25.55
N LEU A 57 11.20 8.23 -24.64
CA LEU A 57 10.62 9.45 -24.07
C LEU A 57 11.60 10.29 -23.26
N GLU A 58 12.54 9.67 -22.54
CA GLU A 58 13.57 10.38 -21.79
C GLU A 58 14.53 11.12 -22.72
N ARG A 59 14.96 10.44 -23.81
CA ARG A 59 15.84 11.02 -24.82
C ARG A 59 15.16 12.13 -25.62
N GLU A 60 13.87 11.97 -25.91
CA GLU A 60 13.10 12.98 -26.65
C GLU A 60 12.91 14.25 -25.83
N ARG A 61 12.64 14.11 -24.53
CA ARG A 61 12.35 15.23 -23.63
C ARG A 61 13.54 15.77 -22.86
N GLY A 62 14.66 15.01 -22.83
CA GLY A 62 15.85 15.37 -22.04
C GLY A 62 15.64 15.31 -20.53
N ILE A 63 14.64 14.51 -20.03
CA ILE A 63 14.36 14.34 -18.61
C ILE A 63 14.42 12.87 -18.21
N THR A 64 14.93 12.57 -17.03
CA THR A 64 14.86 11.22 -16.44
C THR A 64 13.45 10.99 -15.88
N ILE A 65 12.81 9.91 -16.32
CA ILE A 65 11.45 9.50 -15.92
C ILE A 65 11.50 8.35 -14.91
N PHE A 66 12.35 7.35 -15.17
CA PHE A 66 12.48 6.14 -14.38
C PHE A 66 13.81 6.13 -13.63
N SER A 67 13.77 5.66 -12.37
CA SER A 67 15.00 5.43 -11.63
C SER A 67 15.82 4.30 -12.26
N LYS A 68 17.12 4.54 -12.44
CA LYS A 68 18.07 3.61 -13.02
C LYS A 68 19.30 3.46 -12.15
N GLN A 69 20.06 2.42 -12.43
CA GLN A 69 21.27 2.15 -11.67
C GLN A 69 22.49 1.99 -12.59
N ALA A 70 23.64 2.38 -12.08
CA ALA A 70 24.94 2.11 -12.66
C ALA A 70 25.91 1.63 -11.59
N LEU A 71 26.84 0.77 -11.98
CA LEU A 71 27.86 0.22 -11.10
C LEU A 71 29.22 0.76 -11.47
N PHE A 72 29.97 1.23 -10.49
CA PHE A 72 31.38 1.61 -10.66
C PHE A 72 32.19 1.38 -9.38
N GLU A 73 33.49 1.40 -9.49
CA GLU A 73 34.43 1.12 -8.41
C GLU A 73 35.20 2.37 -8.00
N LEU A 74 35.31 2.59 -6.70
CA LEU A 74 36.23 3.53 -6.09
C LEU A 74 37.37 2.75 -5.40
N PRO A 75 38.42 3.41 -4.91
CA PRO A 75 39.54 2.72 -4.26
C PRO A 75 39.13 1.77 -3.15
N HIS A 76 38.22 2.19 -2.25
CA HIS A 76 37.81 1.39 -1.08
C HIS A 76 36.38 0.83 -1.21
N ARG A 77 35.59 1.31 -2.16
CA ARG A 77 34.14 1.02 -2.24
C ARG A 77 33.69 0.56 -3.63
N SER A 78 32.69 -0.33 -3.64
CA SER A 78 31.91 -0.67 -4.82
C SER A 78 30.59 0.11 -4.77
N VAL A 79 30.37 1.00 -5.73
CA VAL A 79 29.24 1.96 -5.71
C VAL A 79 28.15 1.50 -6.65
N THR A 80 26.93 1.38 -6.11
CA THR A 80 25.70 1.37 -6.91
C THR A 80 25.13 2.77 -6.94
N LEU A 81 25.20 3.42 -8.08
CA LEU A 81 24.60 4.74 -8.32
C LEU A 81 23.14 4.56 -8.69
N LEU A 82 22.22 5.20 -7.98
CA LEU A 82 20.80 5.28 -8.32
C LEU A 82 20.49 6.66 -8.88
N ASP A 83 20.25 6.73 -10.18
CA ASP A 83 19.81 7.94 -10.85
C ASP A 83 18.28 8.06 -10.74
N THR A 84 17.78 9.12 -10.09
CA THR A 84 16.34 9.31 -9.84
C THR A 84 15.74 10.39 -10.75
N PRO A 85 14.42 10.36 -11.00
CA PRO A 85 13.76 11.43 -11.73
C PRO A 85 13.93 12.80 -11.09
N GLY A 86 14.18 13.83 -11.89
CA GLY A 86 14.30 15.22 -11.43
C GLY A 86 13.01 16.04 -11.54
N HIS A 87 12.00 15.54 -12.26
CA HIS A 87 10.75 16.24 -12.48
C HIS A 87 9.76 16.03 -11.33
N VAL A 88 9.02 17.07 -10.96
CA VAL A 88 8.07 17.04 -9.84
C VAL A 88 7.00 15.95 -9.99
N ASP A 89 6.52 15.71 -11.21
CA ASP A 89 5.51 14.68 -11.49
C ASP A 89 6.00 13.26 -11.15
N PHE A 90 7.32 13.04 -11.10
CA PHE A 90 7.95 11.77 -10.77
C PHE A 90 8.64 11.77 -9.39
N ALA A 91 8.38 12.77 -8.57
CA ALA A 91 8.96 12.87 -7.23
C ALA A 91 8.63 11.66 -6.34
N ALA A 92 7.49 11.03 -6.56
CA ALA A 92 7.08 9.79 -5.91
C ALA A 92 7.97 8.58 -6.27
N GLU A 93 8.46 8.49 -7.51
CA GLU A 93 9.45 7.48 -7.90
C GLU A 93 10.79 7.73 -7.16
N ALA A 94 11.21 8.99 -7.05
CA ALA A 94 12.39 9.35 -6.25
C ALA A 94 12.20 8.98 -4.78
N GLU A 95 11.03 9.26 -4.18
CA GLU A 95 10.71 8.91 -2.79
C GLU A 95 10.80 7.39 -2.55
N ARG A 96 10.29 6.57 -3.46
CA ARG A 96 10.33 5.10 -3.35
C ARG A 96 11.77 4.54 -3.36
N THR A 97 12.72 5.25 -3.96
CA THR A 97 14.12 4.79 -4.01
C THR A 97 14.93 5.15 -2.76
N LEU A 98 14.49 6.14 -1.95
CA LEU A 98 15.22 6.60 -0.76
C LEU A 98 15.57 5.48 0.24
N PRO A 99 14.68 4.51 0.53
CA PRO A 99 15.00 3.41 1.46
C PRO A 99 16.15 2.50 1.00
N ALA A 100 16.49 2.50 -0.30
CA ALA A 100 17.60 1.74 -0.85
C ALA A 100 18.95 2.47 -0.76
N MET A 101 18.97 3.78 -0.53
CA MET A 101 20.16 4.61 -0.50
C MET A 101 20.86 4.53 0.86
N ASP A 102 22.18 4.39 0.86
CA ASP A 102 23.00 4.57 2.05
C ASP A 102 23.30 6.05 2.28
N CYS A 103 23.51 6.81 1.20
CA CYS A 103 23.56 8.26 1.18
C CYS A 103 23.03 8.82 -0.14
N ALA A 104 22.77 10.09 -0.19
CA ALA A 104 22.32 10.82 -1.38
C ALA A 104 23.26 11.97 -1.72
N VAL A 105 23.35 12.31 -3.01
CA VAL A 105 23.93 13.56 -3.51
C VAL A 105 22.80 14.42 -4.03
N LEU A 106 22.52 15.53 -3.36
CA LEU A 106 21.56 16.54 -3.80
C LEU A 106 22.28 17.56 -4.70
N ILE A 107 21.84 17.60 -5.96
CA ILE A 107 22.47 18.44 -6.98
C ILE A 107 21.66 19.74 -7.13
N ILE A 108 22.33 20.86 -7.02
CA ILE A 108 21.77 22.20 -7.10
C ILE A 108 22.50 22.98 -8.19
N SER A 109 21.74 23.63 -9.08
CA SER A 109 22.34 24.50 -10.10
C SER A 109 22.90 25.78 -9.47
N GLY A 110 24.17 26.08 -9.66
CA GLY A 110 24.78 27.33 -9.22
C GLY A 110 24.22 28.59 -9.91
N VAL A 111 23.56 28.39 -11.06
CA VAL A 111 22.85 29.46 -11.78
C VAL A 111 21.50 29.77 -11.12
N ASP A 112 20.72 28.72 -10.82
CA ASP A 112 19.33 28.85 -10.37
C ASP A 112 19.21 28.88 -8.83
N GLY A 113 20.22 28.37 -8.09
CA GLY A 113 20.19 28.23 -6.64
C GLY A 113 19.19 27.20 -6.13
N VAL A 114 18.74 27.33 -4.88
CA VAL A 114 17.80 26.42 -4.25
C VAL A 114 16.39 26.66 -4.80
N GLN A 115 15.83 25.64 -5.49
CA GLN A 115 14.49 25.68 -6.08
C GLN A 115 13.46 25.03 -5.14
N ALA A 116 12.16 25.30 -5.36
CA ALA A 116 11.06 24.73 -4.57
C ALA A 116 11.09 23.19 -4.53
N HIS A 117 11.44 22.55 -5.65
CA HIS A 117 11.57 21.09 -5.69
C HIS A 117 12.79 20.60 -4.91
N THR A 118 13.89 21.34 -4.89
CA THR A 118 15.07 21.07 -4.05
C THR A 118 14.68 21.00 -2.56
N GLU A 119 13.87 21.93 -2.08
CA GLU A 119 13.35 21.93 -0.70
C GLU A 119 12.44 20.72 -0.44
N THR A 120 11.66 20.28 -1.45
CA THR A 120 10.85 19.05 -1.34
C THR A 120 11.73 17.84 -1.18
N LEU A 121 12.75 17.69 -2.04
CA LEU A 121 13.71 16.57 -1.95
C LEU A 121 14.48 16.61 -0.61
N TRP A 122 14.87 17.80 -0.12
CA TRP A 122 15.50 17.96 1.19
C TRP A 122 14.62 17.45 2.34
N ARG A 123 13.31 17.80 2.33
CA ARG A 123 12.35 17.31 3.33
C ARG A 123 12.14 15.80 3.26
N LEU A 124 12.09 15.23 2.06
CA LEU A 124 12.01 13.77 1.87
C LEU A 124 13.25 13.07 2.43
N LEU A 125 14.46 13.57 2.13
CA LEU A 125 15.71 13.08 2.69
C LEU A 125 15.75 13.18 4.22
N LYS A 126 15.24 14.27 4.79
CA LYS A 126 15.14 14.47 6.24
C LYS A 126 14.18 13.47 6.87
N ARG A 127 12.98 13.29 6.29
CA ARG A 127 11.99 12.32 6.78
C ARG A 127 12.50 10.88 6.74
N SER A 128 13.19 10.52 5.67
CA SER A 128 13.74 9.16 5.49
C SER A 128 15.08 8.95 6.22
N GLY A 129 15.62 9.95 6.90
CA GLY A 129 16.90 9.87 7.63
C GLY A 129 18.09 9.56 6.73
N VAL A 130 18.03 9.84 5.42
CA VAL A 130 19.11 9.54 4.47
C VAL A 130 20.22 10.60 4.59
N PRO A 131 21.49 10.23 4.86
CA PRO A 131 22.65 11.13 4.83
C PRO A 131 22.79 11.81 3.48
N CYS A 132 23.19 13.08 3.46
CA CYS A 132 23.18 13.88 2.23
C CYS A 132 24.47 14.67 2.02
N PHE A 133 25.02 14.53 0.81
CA PHE A 133 26.05 15.40 0.24
C PHE A 133 25.37 16.38 -0.70
N VAL A 134 25.90 17.58 -0.83
CA VAL A 134 25.38 18.62 -1.75
C VAL A 134 26.41 18.91 -2.82
N PHE A 135 26.00 18.90 -4.09
CA PHE A 135 26.87 19.29 -5.20
C PHE A 135 26.26 20.45 -5.96
N ILE A 136 26.95 21.59 -5.90
CA ILE A 136 26.55 22.80 -6.62
C ILE A 136 27.16 22.74 -8.01
N SER A 137 26.32 22.43 -8.99
CA SER A 137 26.69 22.22 -10.39
C SER A 137 26.69 23.52 -11.20
N LYS A 138 27.16 23.47 -12.45
CA LYS A 138 27.17 24.58 -13.43
C LYS A 138 27.86 25.85 -12.91
N MET A 139 28.90 25.69 -12.09
CA MET A 139 29.67 26.82 -11.58
C MET A 139 30.41 27.59 -12.67
N ASP A 140 30.67 26.94 -13.83
CA ASP A 140 31.22 27.52 -15.03
C ASP A 140 30.29 28.52 -15.74
N LEU A 141 28.98 28.46 -15.44
CA LEU A 141 27.95 29.35 -15.97
C LEU A 141 27.41 30.34 -14.92
N SER A 142 27.71 30.10 -13.65
CA SER A 142 27.19 30.91 -12.54
C SER A 142 27.92 32.25 -12.44
N VAL A 143 27.14 33.32 -12.31
CA VAL A 143 27.65 34.67 -11.94
C VAL A 143 27.72 34.86 -10.42
N ARG A 144 27.08 33.96 -9.66
CA ARG A 144 27.03 33.99 -8.18
C ARG A 144 28.29 33.33 -7.61
N GLY A 145 28.80 33.91 -6.54
CA GLY A 145 29.97 33.42 -5.85
C GLY A 145 29.65 32.24 -4.91
N ARG A 146 30.69 31.44 -4.56
CA ARG A 146 30.54 30.32 -3.59
C ARG A 146 29.97 30.77 -2.26
N ALA A 147 30.43 31.90 -1.71
CA ALA A 147 29.96 32.41 -0.43
C ALA A 147 28.46 32.75 -0.44
N GLU A 148 27.97 33.36 -1.52
CA GLU A 148 26.56 33.69 -1.68
C GLU A 148 25.69 32.43 -1.76
N LEU A 149 26.15 31.44 -2.52
CA LEU A 149 25.46 30.16 -2.65
C LEU A 149 25.47 29.37 -1.33
N MET A 150 26.58 29.38 -0.59
CA MET A 150 26.65 28.79 0.76
C MET A 150 25.69 29.44 1.74
N GLN A 151 25.58 30.74 1.72
CA GLN A 151 24.61 31.45 2.57
C GLN A 151 23.17 31.03 2.21
N GLU A 152 22.82 30.97 0.92
CA GLU A 152 21.49 30.48 0.50
C GLU A 152 21.21 29.04 0.97
N LEU A 153 22.20 28.14 0.88
CA LEU A 153 22.06 26.76 1.37
C LEU A 153 21.81 26.70 2.87
N GLN A 154 22.57 27.48 3.64
CA GLN A 154 22.44 27.54 5.10
C GLN A 154 21.11 28.14 5.55
N GLU A 155 20.62 29.17 4.86
CA GLU A 155 19.33 29.81 5.18
C GLU A 155 18.11 28.93 4.77
N ARG A 156 18.20 28.27 3.63
CA ARG A 156 17.02 27.56 3.05
C ARG A 156 16.98 26.07 3.30
N LEU A 157 18.11 25.43 3.50
CA LEU A 157 18.16 23.97 3.73
C LEU A 157 18.54 23.67 5.18
N ASP A 158 19.80 23.95 5.58
CA ASP A 158 20.25 23.71 6.95
C ASP A 158 21.53 24.50 7.24
N PRO A 159 21.66 25.19 8.39
CA PRO A 159 22.86 25.94 8.75
C PRO A 159 24.12 25.07 8.86
N ARG A 160 24.01 23.76 8.95
CA ARG A 160 25.11 22.79 8.99
C ARG A 160 25.63 22.36 7.61
N CYS A 161 25.24 23.05 6.52
CA CYS A 161 25.87 22.94 5.22
C CYS A 161 27.25 23.60 5.27
N LEU A 162 28.31 22.84 4.93
CA LEU A 162 29.70 23.34 4.96
C LEU A 162 30.42 23.08 3.64
N ASP A 163 31.24 24.03 3.18
CA ASP A 163 32.08 23.87 2.00
C ASP A 163 33.29 22.98 2.32
N PHE A 164 33.35 21.82 1.69
CA PHE A 164 34.39 20.79 1.85
C PHE A 164 35.55 20.95 0.87
N SER A 165 35.56 21.99 0.02
CA SER A 165 36.63 22.25 -0.91
C SER A 165 37.91 22.78 -0.21
N GLN A 166 37.76 23.36 0.96
CA GLN A 166 38.88 23.88 1.79
C GLN A 166 38.65 23.47 3.25
N ARG A 167 39.51 22.61 3.79
CA ARG A 167 39.49 22.18 5.19
C ARG A 167 40.52 22.98 5.99
N ASP A 168 40.24 24.27 6.13
CA ASP A 168 41.08 25.23 6.90
C ASP A 168 40.62 25.35 8.36
N GLU A 169 41.23 26.30 9.11
CA GLU A 169 40.91 26.54 10.52
C GLU A 169 39.43 26.97 10.70
N ALA A 170 38.89 27.80 9.80
CA ALA A 170 37.51 28.25 9.82
C ALA A 170 36.52 27.11 9.60
N PHE A 171 36.87 26.13 8.76
CA PHE A 171 36.07 24.90 8.57
C PHE A 171 35.94 24.11 9.87
N PHE A 172 37.04 23.91 10.62
CA PHE A 172 37.01 23.18 11.88
C PHE A 172 36.30 23.97 13.00
N GLU A 173 36.38 25.30 13.01
CA GLU A 173 35.57 26.13 13.92
C GLU A 173 34.06 25.94 13.68
N GLN A 174 33.62 25.85 12.43
CA GLN A 174 32.20 25.59 12.12
C GLN A 174 31.76 24.20 12.53
N ILE A 175 32.63 23.18 12.43
CA ILE A 175 32.34 21.84 12.94
C ILE A 175 32.23 21.85 14.47
N ALA A 176 33.07 22.57 15.16
CA ALA A 176 33.02 22.74 16.61
C ALA A 176 31.70 23.32 17.11
N LEU A 177 31.08 24.22 16.32
CA LEU A 177 29.78 24.80 16.64
C LEU A 177 28.61 23.83 16.43
N SER A 178 28.84 22.74 15.70
CA SER A 178 27.78 21.74 15.35
C SER A 178 27.63 20.60 16.37
N ASP A 179 28.68 20.34 17.18
CA ASP A 179 28.68 19.20 18.13
C ASP A 179 29.59 19.50 19.32
N GLU A 180 29.08 19.38 20.57
CA GLU A 180 29.82 19.67 21.80
C GLU A 180 31.07 18.79 21.95
N THR A 181 31.02 17.56 21.52
CA THR A 181 32.17 16.61 21.63
C THR A 181 33.29 17.02 20.66
N MET A 182 32.92 17.51 19.48
CA MET A 182 33.87 18.04 18.50
C MET A 182 34.47 19.37 19.00
N MET A 183 33.69 20.22 19.64
CA MET A 183 34.15 21.46 20.27
C MET A 183 35.23 21.18 21.30
N ASP A 184 34.98 20.28 22.25
CA ASP A 184 35.93 19.92 23.30
C ASP A 184 37.23 19.34 22.72
N LYS A 185 37.12 18.51 21.68
CA LYS A 185 38.25 17.92 20.99
C LYS A 185 39.12 18.97 20.28
N ILE A 186 38.51 19.88 19.53
CA ILE A 186 39.21 20.93 18.76
C ILE A 186 39.88 21.92 19.74
N LEU A 187 39.17 22.34 20.81
CA LEU A 187 39.71 23.21 21.84
C LEU A 187 40.90 22.58 22.60
N SER A 188 40.91 21.27 22.73
CA SER A 188 42.04 20.53 23.33
C SER A 188 43.20 20.27 22.35
N GLY A 189 43.12 20.78 21.11
CA GLY A 189 44.14 20.60 20.06
C GLY A 189 44.11 19.24 19.39
N GLY A 190 43.00 18.47 19.53
CA GLY A 190 42.78 17.19 18.85
C GLY A 190 42.44 17.36 17.38
N LYS A 191 42.86 16.42 16.53
CA LYS A 191 42.52 16.40 15.10
C LYS A 191 41.20 15.63 14.88
N VAL A 192 40.30 16.22 14.10
CA VAL A 192 39.06 15.55 13.66
C VAL A 192 39.40 14.49 12.59
N THR A 193 38.93 13.26 12.76
CA THR A 193 39.17 12.16 11.83
C THR A 193 38.03 12.04 10.80
N ASP A 194 38.29 11.34 9.69
CA ASP A 194 37.25 11.12 8.66
C ASP A 194 36.12 10.21 9.20
N GLU A 195 36.39 9.31 10.14
CA GLU A 195 35.35 8.48 10.80
C GLU A 195 34.40 9.35 11.64
N GLU A 196 34.91 10.37 12.32
CA GLU A 196 34.09 11.29 13.11
C GLU A 196 33.24 12.17 12.21
N LEU A 197 33.79 12.66 11.08
CA LEU A 197 33.03 13.38 10.06
C LEU A 197 31.93 12.48 9.45
N SER A 198 32.28 11.24 9.13
CA SER A 198 31.31 10.25 8.64
C SER A 198 30.18 10.00 9.64
N ALA A 199 30.48 9.95 10.95
CA ALA A 199 29.48 9.80 12.00
C ALA A 199 28.54 11.01 12.08
N LEU A 200 29.05 12.24 11.96
CA LEU A 200 28.21 13.46 11.89
C LEU A 200 27.31 13.48 10.64
N ILE A 201 27.85 13.08 9.49
CA ILE A 201 27.09 12.96 8.25
C ILE A 201 25.98 11.88 8.40
N ALA A 202 26.29 10.74 9.04
CA ALA A 202 25.34 9.67 9.29
C ALA A 202 24.14 10.15 10.12
N ARG A 203 24.38 10.96 11.16
CA ARG A 203 23.35 11.55 12.02
C ARG A 203 22.65 12.77 11.41
N ARG A 204 23.06 13.18 10.18
CA ARG A 204 22.57 14.38 9.49
C ARG A 204 22.83 15.66 10.30
N GLU A 205 23.93 15.71 10.98
CA GLU A 205 24.46 16.86 11.73
C GLU A 205 25.52 17.63 10.96
N LEU A 206 25.93 17.12 9.80
CA LEU A 206 26.86 17.73 8.88
C LEU A 206 26.47 17.41 7.44
N PHE A 207 26.51 18.43 6.57
CA PHE A 207 26.16 18.30 5.14
C PHE A 207 27.31 18.82 4.28
N PRO A 208 28.16 17.93 3.75
CA PRO A 208 29.28 18.31 2.90
C PRO A 208 28.80 18.94 1.58
N CYS A 209 29.27 20.12 1.25
CA CYS A 209 28.97 20.84 0.03
C CYS A 209 30.20 20.91 -0.87
N PHE A 210 30.02 20.63 -2.16
CA PHE A 210 31.03 20.67 -3.21
C PHE A 210 30.55 21.55 -4.34
N PHE A 211 31.49 22.24 -5.01
CA PHE A 211 31.21 23.17 -6.10
C PHE A 211 31.94 22.73 -7.37
N GLY A 212 31.24 22.72 -8.51
CA GLY A 212 31.91 22.30 -9.71
C GLY A 212 31.06 22.37 -10.98
N SER A 213 31.55 21.69 -12.03
CA SER A 213 30.87 21.51 -13.30
C SER A 213 31.02 20.07 -13.77
N GLY A 214 29.92 19.32 -13.84
CA GLY A 214 29.96 17.96 -14.41
C GLY A 214 30.42 17.92 -15.85
N LEU A 215 30.18 18.99 -16.65
CA LEU A 215 30.60 19.06 -18.04
C LEU A 215 32.12 19.25 -18.17
N ARG A 216 32.71 20.03 -17.25
CA ARG A 216 34.17 20.28 -17.23
C ARG A 216 34.92 19.34 -16.31
N LEU A 217 34.22 18.47 -15.58
CA LEU A 217 34.72 17.55 -14.55
C LEU A 217 35.25 18.25 -13.28
N ASP A 218 35.08 19.58 -13.16
CA ASP A 218 35.54 20.35 -12.01
C ASP A 218 34.78 19.94 -10.75
N GLY A 219 35.48 19.71 -9.64
CA GLY A 219 34.90 19.37 -8.32
C GLY A 219 34.31 17.97 -8.21
N VAL A 220 34.31 17.17 -9.29
CA VAL A 220 33.74 15.84 -9.31
C VAL A 220 34.66 14.80 -8.66
N GLU A 221 35.99 14.95 -8.84
CA GLU A 221 36.98 14.09 -8.17
C GLU A 221 36.96 14.24 -6.67
N GLU A 222 36.80 15.47 -6.17
CA GLU A 222 36.67 15.77 -4.76
C GLU A 222 35.40 15.16 -4.16
N LEU A 223 34.28 15.23 -4.87
CA LEU A 223 33.04 14.56 -4.49
C LEU A 223 33.22 13.04 -4.44
N LEU A 224 33.84 12.42 -5.46
CA LEU A 224 34.10 10.98 -5.49
C LEU A 224 35.03 10.55 -4.34
N GLY A 225 36.07 11.34 -4.04
CA GLY A 225 36.97 11.12 -2.91
C GLY A 225 36.22 11.17 -1.58
N ALA A 226 35.34 12.16 -1.41
CA ALA A 226 34.52 12.25 -0.21
C ALA A 226 33.51 11.10 -0.09
N LEU A 227 32.93 10.63 -1.19
CA LEU A 227 32.05 9.45 -1.17
C LEU A 227 32.82 8.18 -0.83
N ASP A 228 34.08 8.06 -1.24
CA ASP A 228 34.93 6.90 -0.93
C ASP A 228 35.32 6.85 0.57
N THR A 229 35.59 8.01 1.19
CA THR A 229 36.10 8.07 2.58
C THR A 229 35.03 8.41 3.62
N LEU A 230 34.11 9.34 3.31
CA LEU A 230 33.20 9.92 4.29
C LEU A 230 31.75 9.41 4.20
N ALA A 231 31.36 8.76 3.11
CA ALA A 231 29.98 8.28 3.01
C ALA A 231 29.71 7.22 4.11
N PRO A 232 28.68 7.42 4.94
CA PRO A 232 28.42 6.50 6.04
C PRO A 232 27.91 5.15 5.55
N LEU A 233 28.36 4.09 6.17
CA LEU A 233 27.84 2.75 5.95
C LEU A 233 26.70 2.47 6.93
N ARG A 234 25.59 2.00 6.42
CA ARG A 234 24.50 1.51 7.28
C ARG A 234 24.95 0.26 8.03
N GLU A 235 24.56 0.13 9.29
CA GLU A 235 24.80 -1.06 10.08
C GLU A 235 24.24 -2.30 9.36
N ARG A 236 25.11 -3.29 9.14
CA ARG A 236 24.76 -4.53 8.44
C ARG A 236 24.19 -5.54 9.41
N ARG A 237 22.98 -6.00 9.16
CA ARG A 237 22.35 -7.05 9.95
C ARG A 237 23.00 -8.41 9.66
N LYS A 238 23.13 -9.27 10.68
CA LYS A 238 23.67 -10.63 10.50
C LYS A 238 22.67 -11.54 9.80
N ALA A 239 21.40 -11.44 10.15
CA ALA A 239 20.34 -12.23 9.53
C ALA A 239 19.90 -11.62 8.20
N PHE A 240 19.20 -12.41 7.38
CA PHE A 240 18.68 -11.94 6.10
C PHE A 240 17.68 -10.79 6.31
N ALA A 241 17.96 -9.69 5.68
CA ALA A 241 17.10 -8.52 5.64
C ALA A 241 17.28 -7.82 4.28
N ALA A 242 16.19 -7.53 3.60
CA ALA A 242 16.21 -6.79 2.36
C ALA A 242 15.02 -5.83 2.26
N ARG A 243 15.14 -4.80 1.43
CA ARG A 243 14.07 -3.83 1.15
C ARG A 243 13.80 -3.78 -0.33
N VAL A 244 12.55 -4.07 -0.71
CA VAL A 244 12.06 -3.87 -2.08
C VAL A 244 11.79 -2.39 -2.28
N PHE A 245 12.35 -1.77 -3.32
CA PHE A 245 12.12 -0.36 -3.61
C PHE A 245 11.50 -0.11 -4.98
N LYS A 246 11.55 -1.09 -5.89
CA LYS A 246 11.02 -0.96 -7.26
C LYS A 246 10.59 -2.31 -7.81
N ILE A 247 9.47 -2.31 -8.52
CA ILE A 247 9.05 -3.40 -9.40
C ILE A 247 9.17 -2.91 -10.84
N ALA A 248 9.64 -3.75 -11.73
CA ALA A 248 9.70 -3.45 -13.17
C ALA A 248 9.49 -4.73 -13.99
N ARG A 249 9.39 -4.59 -15.31
CA ARG A 249 9.34 -5.73 -16.24
C ARG A 249 10.42 -5.57 -17.30
N ASP A 250 11.07 -6.66 -17.65
CA ASP A 250 12.03 -6.68 -18.76
C ASP A 250 11.32 -6.71 -20.13
N ALA A 251 12.11 -6.62 -21.22
CA ALA A 251 11.58 -6.64 -22.58
C ALA A 251 10.80 -7.92 -22.93
N GLN A 252 11.01 -9.02 -22.20
CA GLN A 252 10.30 -10.27 -22.33
C GLN A 252 9.04 -10.35 -21.44
N GLY A 253 8.73 -9.29 -20.67
CA GLY A 253 7.61 -9.23 -19.74
C GLY A 253 7.88 -9.90 -18.39
N SER A 254 9.08 -10.42 -18.13
CA SER A 254 9.43 -11.04 -16.85
C SER A 254 9.44 -9.99 -15.73
N ARG A 255 8.81 -10.32 -14.62
CA ARG A 255 8.75 -9.44 -13.45
C ARG A 255 10.07 -9.38 -12.71
N LEU A 256 10.55 -8.18 -12.46
CA LEU A 256 11.79 -7.88 -11.77
C LEU A 256 11.47 -7.21 -10.42
N THR A 257 11.95 -7.80 -9.33
CA THR A 257 11.87 -7.22 -7.99
C THR A 257 13.23 -6.62 -7.65
N PHE A 258 13.33 -5.29 -7.66
CA PHE A 258 14.55 -4.59 -7.26
C PHE A 258 14.59 -4.44 -5.74
N LEU A 259 15.66 -4.94 -5.15
CA LEU A 259 15.83 -4.93 -3.70
C LEU A 259 17.25 -4.54 -3.28
N LYS A 260 17.37 -3.90 -2.12
CA LYS A 260 18.61 -3.61 -1.40
C LYS A 260 18.79 -4.64 -0.30
N LEU A 261 19.92 -5.32 -0.28
CA LEU A 261 20.29 -6.19 0.84
C LEU A 261 20.79 -5.36 2.03
N LEU A 262 20.16 -5.53 3.17
CA LEU A 262 20.53 -4.89 4.45
C LEU A 262 21.29 -5.84 5.36
N GLY A 263 21.18 -7.15 5.13
CA GLY A 263 21.85 -8.19 5.90
C GLY A 263 21.73 -9.57 5.26
N GLY A 264 22.58 -10.48 5.68
CA GLY A 264 22.61 -11.86 5.17
C GLY A 264 23.05 -11.95 3.70
N THR A 265 22.73 -13.05 3.04
CA THR A 265 23.04 -13.32 1.63
C THR A 265 21.79 -13.84 0.91
N LEU A 266 21.67 -13.53 -0.35
CA LEU A 266 20.62 -14.03 -1.22
C LEU A 266 21.25 -14.81 -2.38
N SER A 267 20.73 -16.02 -2.65
CA SER A 267 21.30 -16.92 -3.66
C SER A 267 20.25 -17.38 -4.66
N VAL A 268 20.66 -17.61 -5.90
CA VAL A 268 19.83 -18.24 -6.92
C VAL A 268 19.42 -19.64 -6.46
N ARG A 269 18.20 -20.05 -6.78
CA ARG A 269 17.55 -21.30 -6.33
C ARG A 269 17.20 -21.34 -4.84
N GLY A 270 17.55 -20.31 -4.06
CA GLY A 270 17.06 -20.15 -2.69
C GLY A 270 15.54 -19.88 -2.70
N THR A 271 14.89 -20.35 -1.64
CA THR A 271 13.47 -20.09 -1.42
C THR A 271 13.33 -18.91 -0.47
N LEU A 272 12.44 -17.99 -0.79
CA LEU A 272 12.14 -16.82 0.02
C LEU A 272 10.68 -16.85 0.46
N ALA A 273 10.48 -16.83 1.78
CA ALA A 273 9.17 -16.71 2.40
C ALA A 273 8.87 -15.24 2.70
N TYR A 274 7.69 -14.78 2.32
CA TYR A 274 7.23 -13.40 2.54
C TYR A 274 5.70 -13.33 2.51
N ARG A 275 5.12 -12.18 2.89
CA ARG A 275 3.68 -11.92 2.75
C ARG A 275 3.41 -11.00 1.57
N ASP A 276 2.42 -11.33 0.75
CA ASP A 276 1.98 -10.44 -0.32
C ASP A 276 1.17 -9.25 0.23
N ALA A 277 0.83 -8.29 -0.65
CA ALA A 277 0.07 -7.10 -0.27
C ALA A 277 -1.32 -7.41 0.33
N ALA A 278 -1.88 -8.60 0.08
CA ALA A 278 -3.13 -9.08 0.67
C ALA A 278 -2.93 -9.80 2.02
N GLY A 279 -1.67 -9.93 2.48
CA GLY A 279 -1.31 -10.59 3.73
C GLY A 279 -1.16 -12.11 3.65
N HIS A 280 -1.27 -12.72 2.45
CA HIS A 280 -1.07 -14.16 2.27
C HIS A 280 0.42 -14.50 2.34
N GLU A 281 0.73 -15.58 3.04
CA GLU A 281 2.09 -16.12 3.06
C GLU A 281 2.42 -16.77 1.71
N ARG A 282 3.57 -16.40 1.17
CA ARG A 282 4.12 -16.95 -0.08
C ARG A 282 5.50 -17.50 0.18
N GLU A 283 5.79 -18.59 -0.48
CA GLU A 283 7.13 -19.19 -0.49
C GLU A 283 7.51 -19.43 -1.96
N GLU A 284 8.44 -18.61 -2.46
CA GLU A 284 8.79 -18.61 -3.88
C GLU A 284 10.28 -18.77 -4.08
N LYS A 285 10.64 -19.40 -5.21
CA LYS A 285 12.02 -19.73 -5.56
C LYS A 285 12.62 -18.69 -6.49
N LEU A 286 13.80 -18.19 -6.14
CA LEU A 286 14.56 -17.28 -6.98
C LEU A 286 15.11 -18.02 -8.20
N THR A 287 14.77 -17.52 -9.38
CA THR A 287 15.23 -18.11 -10.64
C THR A 287 16.51 -17.45 -11.14
N GLN A 288 16.67 -16.16 -10.93
CA GLN A 288 17.83 -15.37 -11.36
C GLN A 288 18.04 -14.14 -10.47
N LEU A 289 19.31 -13.75 -10.29
CA LEU A 289 19.73 -12.49 -9.68
C LEU A 289 20.52 -11.67 -10.71
N ARG A 290 20.14 -10.42 -10.93
CA ARG A 290 20.70 -9.53 -11.94
C ARG A 290 21.23 -8.25 -11.32
N LEU A 291 22.49 -7.94 -11.54
CA LEU A 291 23.10 -6.65 -11.21
C LEU A 291 23.05 -5.76 -12.44
N TYR A 292 22.19 -4.76 -12.43
CA TYR A 292 22.01 -3.85 -13.57
C TYR A 292 23.05 -2.73 -13.56
N SER A 293 23.52 -2.35 -14.77
CA SER A 293 24.29 -1.13 -15.02
C SER A 293 23.84 -0.53 -16.35
N GLY A 294 22.99 0.50 -16.32
CA GLY A 294 22.25 1.00 -17.47
C GLY A 294 21.28 -0.05 -18.00
N MET A 295 21.33 -0.32 -19.32
CA MET A 295 20.50 -1.34 -19.99
C MET A 295 21.01 -2.77 -19.80
N LYS A 296 22.26 -2.94 -19.41
CA LYS A 296 22.90 -4.25 -19.29
C LYS A 296 22.85 -4.75 -17.87
N TYR A 297 22.89 -6.05 -17.71
CA TYR A 297 22.99 -6.68 -16.42
C TYR A 297 23.98 -7.85 -16.44
N ASP A 298 24.59 -8.09 -15.31
CA ASP A 298 25.36 -9.28 -15.04
C ASP A 298 24.53 -10.23 -14.16
N ALA A 299 24.41 -11.50 -14.59
CA ALA A 299 23.78 -12.54 -13.77
C ALA A 299 24.76 -13.04 -12.73
N VAL A 300 24.32 -13.08 -11.49
CA VAL A 300 25.15 -13.52 -10.34
C VAL A 300 24.47 -14.64 -9.60
N GLU A 301 25.26 -15.52 -8.96
CA GLU A 301 24.72 -16.64 -8.17
C GLU A 301 24.34 -16.21 -6.74
N THR A 302 25.08 -15.27 -6.18
CA THR A 302 24.89 -14.79 -4.80
C THR A 302 25.13 -13.30 -4.71
N VAL A 303 24.41 -12.63 -3.81
CA VAL A 303 24.57 -11.22 -3.47
C VAL A 303 24.63 -11.06 -1.95
N GLY A 304 25.40 -10.08 -1.50
CA GLY A 304 25.64 -9.78 -0.09
C GLY A 304 25.13 -8.42 0.35
N PRO A 305 25.31 -8.08 1.64
CA PRO A 305 24.83 -6.83 2.21
C PRO A 305 25.40 -5.60 1.50
N GLY A 306 24.59 -4.58 1.35
CA GLY A 306 24.93 -3.33 0.67
C GLY A 306 24.69 -3.34 -0.84
N GLN A 307 24.48 -4.49 -1.46
CA GLN A 307 24.23 -4.60 -2.89
C GLN A 307 22.75 -4.33 -3.24
N VAL A 308 22.53 -3.76 -4.42
CA VAL A 308 21.23 -3.60 -5.05
C VAL A 308 21.11 -4.61 -6.19
N VAL A 309 20.05 -5.39 -6.20
CA VAL A 309 19.86 -6.49 -7.15
C VAL A 309 18.43 -6.55 -7.65
N ALA A 310 18.24 -6.98 -8.89
CA ALA A 310 16.93 -7.35 -9.42
C ALA A 310 16.77 -8.88 -9.32
N ALA A 311 15.80 -9.32 -8.53
CA ALA A 311 15.45 -10.72 -8.37
C ALA A 311 14.31 -11.11 -9.32
N VAL A 312 14.44 -12.28 -9.96
CA VAL A 312 13.42 -12.90 -10.82
C VAL A 312 12.87 -14.12 -10.08
N GLY A 313 11.55 -14.33 -10.14
CA GLY A 313 10.88 -15.46 -9.51
C GLY A 313 9.95 -15.08 -8.35
N LEU A 314 9.86 -13.80 -8.00
CA LEU A 314 8.96 -13.28 -6.96
C LEU A 314 7.73 -12.65 -7.61
N SER A 315 6.53 -13.16 -7.32
CA SER A 315 5.29 -12.71 -7.97
C SER A 315 4.47 -11.73 -7.14
N GLY A 316 4.53 -11.81 -5.81
CA GLY A 316 3.66 -11.07 -4.88
C GLY A 316 4.34 -9.95 -4.09
N THR A 317 5.62 -9.65 -4.35
CA THR A 317 6.34 -8.54 -3.69
C THR A 317 5.83 -7.17 -4.15
N TRP A 318 6.00 -6.13 -3.34
CA TRP A 318 5.59 -4.76 -3.66
C TRP A 318 6.65 -3.72 -3.25
N ALA A 319 6.63 -2.56 -3.89
CA ALA A 319 7.60 -1.49 -3.61
C ALA A 319 7.37 -0.90 -2.22
N GLY A 320 8.41 -0.90 -1.37
CA GLY A 320 8.36 -0.51 0.04
C GLY A 320 8.39 -1.70 1.01
N GLN A 321 8.19 -2.92 0.52
CA GLN A 321 8.15 -4.12 1.34
C GLN A 321 9.50 -4.44 1.99
N GLY A 322 9.46 -4.81 3.27
CA GLY A 322 10.57 -5.44 3.99
C GLY A 322 10.53 -6.96 3.84
N LEU A 323 11.68 -7.57 3.63
CA LEU A 323 11.85 -9.02 3.54
C LEU A 323 12.79 -9.51 4.65
N GLY A 324 12.51 -10.67 5.22
CA GLY A 324 13.24 -11.20 6.36
C GLY A 324 13.05 -10.33 7.61
N GLU A 325 14.13 -9.87 8.26
CA GLU A 325 14.07 -9.01 9.45
C GLU A 325 13.84 -7.51 9.14
N ALA A 326 13.70 -7.13 7.86
CA ALA A 326 13.42 -5.74 7.51
C ALA A 326 11.94 -5.41 7.70
N ALA A 327 11.65 -4.31 8.39
CA ALA A 327 10.29 -3.77 8.46
C ALA A 327 9.89 -3.14 7.11
N ASP A 328 8.59 -3.01 6.84
CA ASP A 328 8.10 -2.28 5.67
C ASP A 328 8.49 -0.79 5.73
N ALA A 329 8.59 -0.15 4.59
CA ALA A 329 8.80 1.29 4.52
C ALA A 329 7.53 2.04 4.94
N GLU A 330 7.71 3.25 5.46
CA GLU A 330 6.58 4.15 5.70
C GLU A 330 5.84 4.45 4.40
N SER A 331 4.54 4.72 4.52
CA SER A 331 3.73 5.13 3.37
C SER A 331 4.30 6.39 2.70
N PRO A 332 4.27 6.48 1.37
CA PRO A 332 4.74 7.65 0.66
C PRO A 332 4.06 8.94 1.16
N GLY A 333 4.83 10.01 1.29
CA GLY A 333 4.31 11.32 1.70
C GLY A 333 3.76 12.15 0.54
N LEU A 334 4.12 11.78 -0.68
CA LEU A 334 3.63 12.42 -1.90
C LEU A 334 2.50 11.57 -2.48
N GLU A 335 1.30 12.14 -2.57
CA GLU A 335 0.13 11.49 -3.16
C GLU A 335 -0.38 12.29 -4.37
N PRO A 336 -0.89 11.62 -5.41
CA PRO A 336 -1.56 12.26 -6.52
C PRO A 336 -2.80 13.04 -6.05
N VAL A 337 -3.00 14.22 -6.63
CA VAL A 337 -4.11 15.13 -6.29
C VAL A 337 -5.15 15.24 -7.41
N MET A 338 -4.89 14.60 -8.54
CA MET A 338 -5.76 14.56 -9.72
C MET A 338 -6.15 13.13 -10.06
N SER A 339 -7.44 12.95 -10.39
CA SER A 339 -7.97 11.70 -10.93
C SER A 339 -8.42 11.91 -12.37
N TYR A 340 -8.12 10.95 -13.23
CA TYR A 340 -8.46 10.96 -14.65
C TYR A 340 -9.26 9.73 -15.02
N ARG A 341 -10.16 9.87 -15.99
CA ARG A 341 -10.85 8.75 -16.61
C ARG A 341 -10.06 8.28 -17.83
N VAL A 342 -9.79 6.99 -17.88
CA VAL A 342 -9.20 6.35 -19.06
C VAL A 342 -10.32 6.10 -20.07
N ILE A 343 -10.18 6.63 -21.27
CA ILE A 343 -11.09 6.41 -22.39
C ILE A 343 -10.45 5.35 -23.29
N PRO A 344 -11.03 4.13 -23.33
CA PRO A 344 -10.52 3.06 -24.19
C PRO A 344 -10.63 3.43 -25.69
N PRO A 345 -9.76 2.90 -26.57
CA PRO A 345 -9.95 3.01 -27.99
C PRO A 345 -11.19 2.25 -28.46
N GLU A 346 -11.71 2.57 -29.67
CA GLU A 346 -12.89 1.90 -30.21
C GLU A 346 -12.71 0.38 -30.28
N GLY A 347 -13.73 -0.34 -29.80
CA GLY A 347 -13.78 -1.79 -29.79
C GLY A 347 -13.04 -2.47 -28.64
N VAL A 348 -12.43 -1.73 -27.73
CA VAL A 348 -11.79 -2.30 -26.53
C VAL A 348 -12.66 -2.10 -25.30
N ASP A 349 -13.00 -3.21 -24.64
CA ASP A 349 -13.75 -3.18 -23.37
C ASP A 349 -12.85 -2.77 -22.20
N GLY A 350 -13.27 -1.76 -21.43
CA GLY A 350 -12.56 -1.28 -20.26
C GLY A 350 -12.35 -2.35 -19.19
N VAL A 351 -13.31 -3.26 -19.00
CA VAL A 351 -13.19 -4.37 -18.04
C VAL A 351 -12.05 -5.32 -18.41
N GLN A 352 -11.90 -5.61 -19.72
CA GLN A 352 -10.81 -6.45 -20.22
C GLN A 352 -9.45 -5.72 -20.23
N MET A 353 -9.45 -4.39 -20.34
CA MET A 353 -8.27 -3.55 -20.32
C MET A 353 -7.66 -3.45 -18.91
N LEU A 354 -8.48 -3.35 -17.87
CA LEU A 354 -8.05 -3.09 -16.50
C LEU A 354 -6.96 -4.04 -15.98
N PRO A 355 -7.07 -5.39 -16.12
CA PRO A 355 -6.03 -6.29 -15.62
C PRO A 355 -4.64 -6.06 -16.23
N ARG A 356 -4.59 -5.62 -17.49
CA ARG A 356 -3.32 -5.28 -18.15
C ARG A 356 -2.78 -3.93 -17.67
N LEU A 357 -3.65 -2.93 -17.48
CA LEU A 357 -3.24 -1.65 -16.90
C LEU A 357 -2.75 -1.80 -15.45
N GLN A 358 -3.32 -2.74 -14.68
CA GLN A 358 -2.86 -3.06 -13.33
C GLN A 358 -1.40 -3.55 -13.28
N LEU A 359 -0.85 -4.08 -14.37
CA LEU A 359 0.58 -4.39 -14.45
C LEU A 359 1.45 -3.11 -14.37
N LEU A 360 0.95 -1.97 -14.86
CA LEU A 360 1.63 -0.67 -14.68
C LEU A 360 1.52 -0.19 -13.24
N GLN A 361 0.42 -0.49 -12.55
CA GLN A 361 0.26 -0.16 -11.13
C GLN A 361 1.20 -0.97 -10.23
N GLU A 362 1.58 -2.20 -10.60
CA GLU A 362 2.63 -2.91 -9.86
C GLU A 362 3.97 -2.16 -9.89
N GLU A 363 4.28 -1.49 -11.01
CA GLU A 363 5.50 -0.69 -11.20
C GLU A 363 5.37 0.70 -10.57
N ASP A 364 4.19 1.33 -10.68
CA ASP A 364 3.85 2.60 -10.03
C ASP A 364 2.54 2.50 -9.23
N PRO A 365 2.60 2.13 -7.94
CA PRO A 365 1.42 1.95 -7.10
C PRO A 365 0.54 3.21 -6.96
N GLN A 366 1.09 4.40 -7.20
CA GLN A 366 0.37 5.65 -7.09
C GLN A 366 -0.60 5.92 -8.24
N LEU A 367 -0.56 5.14 -9.31
CA LEU A 367 -1.57 5.21 -10.38
C LEU A 367 -2.99 4.91 -9.89
N HIS A 368 -3.14 4.16 -8.80
CA HIS A 368 -4.43 3.82 -8.19
C HIS A 368 -5.52 3.51 -9.23
N LEU A 369 -5.19 2.59 -10.15
CA LEU A 369 -6.13 2.15 -11.19
C LEU A 369 -7.30 1.39 -10.57
N ALA A 370 -8.50 1.87 -10.76
CA ALA A 370 -9.71 1.28 -10.21
C ALA A 370 -10.85 1.26 -11.25
N TRP A 371 -11.72 0.25 -11.14
CA TRP A 371 -12.97 0.20 -11.87
C TRP A 371 -14.07 0.91 -11.09
N ASN A 372 -14.59 1.98 -11.64
CA ASN A 372 -15.77 2.63 -11.10
C ASN A 372 -17.02 1.95 -11.67
N ALA A 373 -17.62 1.02 -10.89
CA ALA A 373 -18.75 0.22 -11.32
C ALA A 373 -20.01 1.06 -11.61
N ARG A 374 -20.21 2.17 -10.87
CA ARG A 374 -21.35 3.08 -11.07
C ARG A 374 -21.27 3.84 -12.39
N ALA A 375 -20.07 4.27 -12.75
CA ALA A 375 -19.82 5.02 -13.98
C ALA A 375 -19.39 4.15 -15.16
N GLY A 376 -19.10 2.87 -14.97
CA GLY A 376 -18.65 1.94 -16.01
C GLY A 376 -17.32 2.35 -16.64
N GLN A 377 -16.36 2.86 -15.86
CA GLN A 377 -15.13 3.47 -16.38
C GLN A 377 -13.92 3.14 -15.52
N ILE A 378 -12.73 3.18 -16.13
CA ILE A 378 -11.45 3.06 -15.43
C ILE A 378 -11.03 4.45 -14.96
N GLU A 379 -10.71 4.57 -13.68
CA GLU A 379 -10.13 5.77 -13.07
C GLU A 379 -8.66 5.51 -12.73
N LEU A 380 -7.84 6.55 -12.92
CA LEU A 380 -6.44 6.55 -12.54
C LEU A 380 -6.05 7.86 -11.89
N ARG A 381 -5.01 7.86 -11.04
CA ARG A 381 -4.50 9.07 -10.38
C ARG A 381 -3.12 9.42 -10.91
N LEU A 382 -2.86 10.71 -11.13
CA LEU A 382 -1.58 11.22 -11.61
C LEU A 382 -1.16 12.46 -10.81
N MET A 383 0.16 12.63 -10.67
CA MET A 383 0.76 13.80 -10.02
C MET A 383 0.69 15.06 -10.89
N GLY A 384 0.82 14.90 -12.23
CA GLY A 384 0.86 16.03 -13.13
C GLY A 384 0.73 15.64 -14.61
N ARG A 385 0.91 16.66 -15.46
CA ARG A 385 0.67 16.55 -16.90
C ARG A 385 1.71 15.72 -17.64
N VAL A 386 2.97 15.80 -17.22
CA VAL A 386 4.02 15.00 -17.88
C VAL A 386 3.79 13.51 -17.64
N GLN A 387 3.36 13.15 -16.43
CA GLN A 387 2.99 11.77 -16.11
C GLN A 387 1.78 11.29 -16.93
N HIS A 388 0.82 12.17 -17.23
CA HIS A 388 -0.31 11.88 -18.12
C HIS A 388 0.15 11.43 -19.51
N GLU A 389 1.05 12.17 -20.15
CA GLU A 389 1.58 11.85 -21.49
C GLU A 389 2.48 10.59 -21.47
N VAL A 390 3.26 10.41 -20.39
CA VAL A 390 4.08 9.20 -20.19
C VAL A 390 3.19 7.97 -20.02
N PHE A 391 2.10 8.06 -19.26
CA PHE A 391 1.16 6.95 -19.11
C PHE A 391 0.56 6.53 -20.46
N GLN A 392 0.09 7.47 -21.26
CA GLN A 392 -0.46 7.18 -22.60
C GLN A 392 0.57 6.49 -23.49
N SER A 393 1.81 7.01 -23.51
CA SER A 393 2.89 6.42 -24.31
C SER A 393 3.26 5.01 -23.85
N LEU A 394 3.29 4.75 -22.53
CA LEU A 394 3.56 3.42 -22.00
C LEU A 394 2.46 2.42 -22.36
N VAL A 395 1.19 2.85 -22.31
CA VAL A 395 0.06 2.00 -22.72
C VAL A 395 0.13 1.67 -24.20
N ALA A 396 0.43 2.66 -25.05
CA ALA A 396 0.60 2.45 -26.48
C ALA A 396 1.78 1.50 -26.80
N GLU A 397 2.94 1.71 -26.15
CA GLU A 397 4.16 0.91 -26.38
C GLU A 397 3.98 -0.54 -25.91
N ARG A 398 3.39 -0.77 -24.73
CA ARG A 398 3.30 -2.11 -24.12
C ARG A 398 2.12 -2.93 -24.58
N PHE A 399 0.98 -2.28 -24.82
CA PHE A 399 -0.29 -2.97 -25.10
C PHE A 399 -0.85 -2.68 -26.50
N GLY A 400 -0.25 -1.72 -27.22
CA GLY A 400 -0.72 -1.31 -28.54
C GLY A 400 -2.06 -0.55 -28.52
N TRP A 401 -2.40 0.06 -27.38
CA TRP A 401 -3.65 0.80 -27.19
C TRP A 401 -3.41 2.31 -27.18
N ASP A 402 -4.10 3.00 -28.06
CA ASP A 402 -4.11 4.46 -28.05
C ASP A 402 -5.24 4.94 -27.13
N VAL A 403 -4.89 5.16 -25.86
CA VAL A 403 -5.83 5.62 -24.83
C VAL A 403 -5.80 7.13 -24.73
N THR A 404 -6.97 7.73 -24.45
CA THR A 404 -7.05 9.14 -24.08
C THR A 404 -7.50 9.28 -22.63
N LEU A 405 -7.09 10.38 -21.99
CA LEU A 405 -7.51 10.72 -20.65
C LEU A 405 -8.40 11.95 -20.71
N ASP A 406 -9.39 12.04 -19.83
CA ASP A 406 -10.26 13.22 -19.74
C ASP A 406 -9.50 14.44 -19.15
N LYS A 407 -10.23 15.56 -18.91
CA LYS A 407 -9.63 16.78 -18.36
C LYS A 407 -9.12 16.64 -16.91
N GLY A 408 -9.41 15.52 -16.28
CA GLY A 408 -9.09 15.27 -14.88
C GLY A 408 -10.05 15.95 -13.90
N ARG A 409 -10.12 15.37 -12.71
CA ARG A 409 -10.93 15.86 -11.58
C ARG A 409 -10.03 16.04 -10.37
N ILE A 410 -10.30 17.05 -9.59
CA ILE A 410 -9.61 17.29 -8.31
C ILE A 410 -10.02 16.20 -7.31
N LEU A 411 -9.06 15.70 -6.58
CA LEU A 411 -9.29 14.81 -5.44
C LEU A 411 -9.48 15.66 -4.19
N TYR A 412 -10.73 15.83 -3.79
CA TYR A 412 -11.07 16.51 -2.54
C TYR A 412 -10.84 15.60 -1.33
N ARG A 413 -10.76 16.19 -0.16
CA ARG A 413 -10.81 15.51 1.14
C ARG A 413 -11.84 16.18 2.02
N GLU A 414 -12.24 15.53 3.10
CA GLU A 414 -13.16 16.10 4.08
C GLU A 414 -12.58 16.02 5.49
N THR A 415 -12.90 17.01 6.32
CA THR A 415 -12.60 17.01 7.75
C THR A 415 -13.78 17.58 8.53
N ILE A 416 -13.64 17.73 9.83
CA ILE A 416 -14.65 18.32 10.72
C ILE A 416 -14.09 19.54 11.42
N ALA A 417 -14.97 20.48 11.78
CA ALA A 417 -14.61 21.68 12.51
C ALA A 417 -14.85 21.55 14.02
N ASP A 418 -15.71 20.62 14.44
CA ASP A 418 -16.15 20.44 15.83
C ASP A 418 -15.85 19.03 16.35
N LYS A 419 -15.95 18.88 17.66
CA LYS A 419 -15.80 17.58 18.31
C LYS A 419 -17.18 16.93 18.48
N VAL A 420 -17.35 15.74 17.95
CA VAL A 420 -18.60 14.99 17.98
C VAL A 420 -18.43 13.58 18.51
N GLU A 421 -19.53 12.99 18.97
CA GLU A 421 -19.62 11.58 19.30
C GLU A 421 -20.37 10.86 18.19
N GLY A 422 -19.75 9.81 17.63
CA GLY A 422 -20.38 8.91 16.70
C GLY A 422 -20.78 7.61 17.40
N VAL A 423 -22.04 7.21 17.27
CA VAL A 423 -22.58 5.99 17.87
C VAL A 423 -22.98 5.03 16.77
N GLY A 424 -22.46 3.82 16.82
CA GLY A 424 -22.84 2.72 15.94
C GLY A 424 -23.36 1.54 16.74
N HIS A 425 -24.56 1.10 16.42
CA HIS A 425 -25.19 -0.06 17.05
C HIS A 425 -25.53 -1.08 15.97
N PHE A 426 -25.21 -2.35 16.22
CA PHE A 426 -25.49 -3.44 15.30
C PHE A 426 -26.01 -4.63 16.08
N GLU A 427 -27.34 -4.82 16.04
CA GLU A 427 -28.06 -5.85 16.78
C GLU A 427 -29.12 -6.51 15.89
N PRO A 428 -28.75 -7.14 14.77
CA PRO A 428 -29.67 -8.08 14.13
C PRO A 428 -29.79 -9.33 15.00
N LEU A 429 -30.81 -10.15 14.73
CA LEU A 429 -31.11 -11.34 15.54
C LEU A 429 -29.85 -12.17 15.83
N ARG A 430 -29.54 -12.40 17.12
CA ARG A 430 -28.37 -13.10 17.66
C ARG A 430 -27.00 -12.44 17.42
N HIS A 431 -26.96 -11.17 17.11
CA HIS A 431 -25.75 -10.36 17.01
C HIS A 431 -25.87 -9.15 17.92
N TYR A 432 -24.77 -8.66 18.44
CA TYR A 432 -24.76 -7.46 19.28
C TYR A 432 -23.39 -6.79 19.27
N ALA A 433 -23.34 -5.54 18.90
CA ALA A 433 -22.20 -4.66 19.15
C ALA A 433 -22.64 -3.21 19.22
N GLU A 434 -22.13 -2.48 20.20
CA GLU A 434 -22.28 -1.04 20.32
C GLU A 434 -20.91 -0.39 20.47
N VAL A 435 -20.66 0.67 19.69
CA VAL A 435 -19.38 1.40 19.62
C VAL A 435 -19.64 2.89 19.69
N HIS A 436 -18.98 3.56 20.63
CA HIS A 436 -18.97 5.00 20.78
C HIS A 436 -17.60 5.57 20.44
N LEU A 437 -17.52 6.40 19.42
CA LEU A 437 -16.30 7.04 18.92
C LEU A 437 -16.38 8.56 19.16
N ILE A 438 -15.29 9.13 19.64
CA ILE A 438 -15.12 10.57 19.68
C ILE A 438 -14.30 10.98 18.47
N LEU A 439 -14.90 11.78 17.59
CA LEU A 439 -14.25 12.39 16.44
C LEU A 439 -13.89 13.81 16.80
N GLN A 440 -12.63 14.19 16.65
CA GLN A 440 -12.16 15.55 16.90
C GLN A 440 -11.20 16.02 15.82
N PRO A 441 -11.25 17.31 15.41
CA PRO A 441 -10.36 17.85 14.41
C PRO A 441 -8.92 17.88 14.89
N LEU A 442 -7.97 17.71 13.97
CA LEU A 442 -6.53 17.90 14.16
C LEU A 442 -6.00 19.04 13.28
N ALA A 443 -4.73 19.38 13.48
CA ALA A 443 -4.06 20.33 12.62
C ALA A 443 -3.98 19.82 11.16
N PRO A 444 -4.02 20.69 10.16
CA PRO A 444 -3.87 20.32 8.75
C PRO A 444 -2.62 19.49 8.50
N GLY A 445 -2.75 18.41 7.72
CA GLY A 445 -1.66 17.49 7.41
C GLY A 445 -1.36 16.43 8.47
N SER A 446 -2.16 16.37 9.55
CA SER A 446 -2.02 15.33 10.61
C SER A 446 -2.54 13.95 10.19
N GLY A 447 -3.35 13.88 9.13
CA GLY A 447 -3.99 12.64 8.70
C GLY A 447 -5.00 12.10 9.71
N LEU A 448 -5.21 10.77 9.72
CA LEU A 448 -6.09 10.10 10.68
C LEU A 448 -5.27 9.50 11.81
N VAL A 449 -5.69 9.75 13.04
CA VAL A 449 -5.10 9.19 14.26
C VAL A 449 -6.17 8.39 15.00
N PHE A 450 -5.88 7.14 15.31
CA PHE A 450 -6.77 6.24 16.02
C PHE A 450 -6.25 5.98 17.44
N ASP A 451 -7.14 6.03 18.43
CA ASP A 451 -6.79 5.88 19.84
C ASP A 451 -7.94 5.22 20.62
N THR A 452 -7.68 4.79 21.86
CA THR A 452 -8.70 4.28 22.78
C THR A 452 -8.50 4.85 24.18
N VAL A 453 -9.59 5.25 24.80
CA VAL A 453 -9.70 5.60 26.22
C VAL A 453 -10.75 4.73 26.92
N CYS A 454 -11.25 3.70 26.22
CA CYS A 454 -12.22 2.76 26.77
C CYS A 454 -11.58 1.89 27.85
N SER A 455 -12.26 1.74 28.99
CA SER A 455 -11.81 0.87 30.09
C SER A 455 -11.86 -0.61 29.65
N GLU A 456 -10.86 -1.40 30.04
CA GLU A 456 -10.87 -2.86 29.83
C GLU A 456 -11.99 -3.56 30.60
N ASP A 457 -12.48 -2.97 31.69
CA ASP A 457 -13.65 -3.47 32.44
C ASP A 457 -14.96 -3.28 31.66
N ALA A 458 -15.05 -2.26 30.77
CA ALA A 458 -16.22 -1.99 29.95
C ALA A 458 -16.20 -2.81 28.63
N LEU A 459 -15.03 -2.93 28.02
CA LEU A 459 -14.84 -3.70 26.79
C LEU A 459 -13.47 -4.34 26.78
N ASP A 460 -13.42 -5.66 26.64
CA ASP A 460 -12.17 -6.44 26.59
C ASP A 460 -11.16 -5.89 25.57
N ARG A 461 -9.88 -5.94 25.90
CA ARG A 461 -8.77 -5.40 25.12
C ARG A 461 -8.71 -5.96 23.69
N ASN A 462 -9.10 -7.21 23.47
CA ASN A 462 -9.10 -7.81 22.13
C ASN A 462 -10.15 -7.17 21.23
N TRP A 463 -11.34 -6.87 21.78
CA TRP A 463 -12.37 -6.14 21.06
C TRP A 463 -11.96 -4.70 20.76
N GLN A 464 -11.31 -4.02 21.70
CA GLN A 464 -10.78 -2.67 21.45
C GLN A 464 -9.75 -2.68 20.29
N ARG A 465 -8.81 -3.64 20.29
CA ARG A 465 -7.85 -3.80 19.19
C ARG A 465 -8.52 -4.08 17.86
N LEU A 466 -9.56 -4.91 17.86
CA LEU A 466 -10.31 -5.23 16.66
C LEU A 466 -11.03 -3.99 16.09
N ILE A 467 -11.64 -3.17 16.95
CA ILE A 467 -12.27 -1.89 16.56
C ILE A 467 -11.21 -0.96 15.93
N LEU A 468 -10.04 -0.80 16.56
CA LEU A 468 -8.95 0.01 16.01
C LEU A 468 -8.46 -0.53 14.66
N THR A 469 -8.42 -1.86 14.49
CA THR A 469 -8.12 -2.49 13.21
C THR A 469 -9.17 -2.14 12.16
N HIS A 470 -10.46 -2.19 12.50
CA HIS A 470 -11.54 -1.84 11.59
C HIS A 470 -11.56 -0.35 11.22
N LEU A 471 -11.09 0.54 12.10
CA LEU A 471 -10.88 1.95 11.76
C LEU A 471 -9.76 2.14 10.74
N ALA A 472 -8.72 1.30 10.77
CA ALA A 472 -7.55 1.42 9.89
C ALA A 472 -7.68 0.65 8.56
N GLU A 473 -8.57 -0.35 8.46
CA GLU A 473 -8.60 -1.31 7.33
C GLU A 473 -9.14 -0.73 6.02
N LYS A 474 -9.88 0.40 6.06
CA LYS A 474 -10.40 1.07 4.86
C LYS A 474 -10.39 2.59 4.98
N PRO A 475 -10.32 3.33 3.86
CA PRO A 475 -10.57 4.77 3.87
C PRO A 475 -12.04 5.04 4.20
N HIS A 476 -12.28 5.90 5.20
CA HIS A 476 -13.62 6.36 5.55
C HIS A 476 -14.00 7.55 4.68
N LEU A 477 -15.24 7.57 4.18
CA LEU A 477 -15.74 8.61 3.30
C LEU A 477 -16.49 9.68 4.10
N GLY A 478 -16.30 10.94 3.71
CA GLY A 478 -17.05 12.08 4.25
C GLY A 478 -18.48 12.17 3.75
N VAL A 479 -19.22 13.12 4.22
CA VAL A 479 -20.69 13.26 3.99
C VAL A 479 -21.04 14.37 3.00
N LEU A 480 -20.09 15.22 2.59
CA LEU A 480 -20.34 16.33 1.64
C LEU A 480 -20.23 15.89 0.19
N THR A 481 -19.19 15.13 -0.14
CA THR A 481 -18.84 14.73 -1.50
C THR A 481 -18.52 13.24 -1.63
N GLY A 482 -18.48 12.51 -0.51
CA GLY A 482 -18.01 11.15 -0.47
C GLY A 482 -16.48 11.03 -0.63
N SER A 483 -15.76 12.12 -0.43
CA SER A 483 -14.30 12.13 -0.46
C SER A 483 -13.72 11.55 0.83
N PRO A 484 -12.49 10.97 0.81
CA PRO A 484 -11.87 10.43 2.02
C PRO A 484 -11.69 11.49 3.11
N ILE A 485 -11.95 11.12 4.37
CA ILE A 485 -11.70 12.00 5.51
C ILE A 485 -10.22 12.09 5.87
N THR A 486 -9.81 13.21 6.49
CA THR A 486 -8.43 13.45 6.95
C THR A 486 -8.41 14.43 8.13
N ASP A 487 -7.25 14.59 8.74
CA ASP A 487 -6.96 15.59 9.79
C ASP A 487 -7.92 15.51 10.98
N MET A 488 -8.16 14.30 11.46
CA MET A 488 -8.96 14.06 12.65
C MET A 488 -8.45 12.90 13.49
N LYS A 489 -8.70 13.00 14.80
CA LYS A 489 -8.49 11.92 15.75
C LYS A 489 -9.81 11.21 16.01
N ILE A 490 -9.85 9.89 15.84
CA ILE A 490 -10.98 9.04 16.15
C ILE A 490 -10.60 8.19 17.37
N THR A 491 -11.27 8.44 18.50
CA THR A 491 -10.96 7.79 19.77
C THR A 491 -12.12 6.88 20.18
N LEU A 492 -11.85 5.61 20.43
CA LEU A 492 -12.81 4.70 21.03
C LEU A 492 -13.04 5.12 22.49
N ALA A 493 -14.22 5.65 22.78
CA ALA A 493 -14.58 6.15 24.10
C ALA A 493 -15.30 5.10 24.95
N ALA A 494 -16.23 4.36 24.34
CA ALA A 494 -16.95 3.27 24.99
C ALA A 494 -17.36 2.21 23.95
N GLY A 495 -17.64 1.02 24.43
CA GLY A 495 -18.17 -0.06 23.60
C GLY A 495 -18.77 -1.13 24.46
N ARG A 496 -19.69 -1.91 23.89
CA ARG A 496 -20.35 -3.01 24.57
C ARG A 496 -20.42 -4.24 23.70
N ALA A 497 -20.07 -5.38 24.29
CA ALA A 497 -20.20 -6.71 23.71
C ALA A 497 -21.20 -7.52 24.50
N HIS A 498 -21.79 -8.53 23.87
CA HIS A 498 -22.61 -9.53 24.57
C HIS A 498 -21.88 -10.89 24.49
N LEU A 499 -21.72 -11.54 25.66
CA LEU A 499 -20.92 -12.77 25.79
C LEU A 499 -21.31 -13.91 24.86
N LYS A 500 -22.59 -13.98 24.44
CA LYS A 500 -23.11 -15.07 23.59
C LYS A 500 -23.43 -14.65 22.15
N HIS A 501 -23.47 -13.34 21.87
CA HIS A 501 -24.06 -12.83 20.65
C HIS A 501 -23.13 -11.83 19.91
N THR A 502 -21.89 -11.62 20.37
CA THR A 502 -20.94 -10.74 19.69
C THR A 502 -19.92 -11.56 18.92
N GLU A 503 -19.84 -11.31 17.63
CA GLU A 503 -18.80 -11.81 16.72
C GLU A 503 -17.94 -10.67 16.20
N GLY A 504 -16.75 -10.97 15.67
CA GLY A 504 -15.83 -9.93 15.16
C GLY A 504 -16.43 -9.06 14.07
N GLY A 505 -17.27 -9.63 13.21
CA GLY A 505 -17.99 -8.91 12.17
C GLY A 505 -18.99 -7.88 12.66
N ASP A 506 -19.54 -8.07 13.86
CA ASP A 506 -20.50 -7.13 14.45
C ASP A 506 -19.84 -5.81 14.83
N PHE A 507 -18.62 -5.89 15.39
CA PHE A 507 -17.83 -4.70 15.67
C PHE A 507 -17.38 -3.97 14.40
N ARG A 508 -17.15 -4.66 13.29
CA ARG A 508 -16.89 -4.00 12.00
C ARG A 508 -18.07 -3.14 11.60
N GLU A 509 -19.26 -3.72 11.61
CA GLU A 509 -20.51 -3.04 11.25
C GLU A 509 -20.81 -1.87 12.20
N ALA A 510 -20.71 -2.07 13.51
CA ALA A 510 -20.91 -1.03 14.48
C ALA A 510 -19.88 0.11 14.34
N THR A 511 -18.60 -0.22 14.12
CA THR A 511 -17.53 0.78 13.96
C THR A 511 -17.76 1.67 12.74
N TYR A 512 -18.11 1.09 11.58
CA TYR A 512 -18.35 1.86 10.36
C TYR A 512 -19.57 2.78 10.51
N ARG A 513 -20.62 2.29 11.13
CA ARG A 513 -21.82 3.11 11.44
C ARG A 513 -21.50 4.23 12.43
N ALA A 514 -20.67 3.96 13.46
CA ALA A 514 -20.24 4.97 14.42
C ALA A 514 -19.46 6.11 13.75
N VAL A 515 -18.49 5.79 12.88
CA VAL A 515 -17.76 6.82 12.11
C VAL A 515 -18.73 7.62 11.27
N ARG A 516 -19.58 6.94 10.49
CA ARG A 516 -20.50 7.60 9.56
C ARG A 516 -21.55 8.45 10.27
N GLN A 517 -22.12 7.94 11.34
CA GLN A 517 -23.10 8.65 12.16
C GLN A 517 -22.49 9.89 12.81
N GLY A 518 -21.25 9.81 13.31
CA GLY A 518 -20.52 10.96 13.83
C GLY A 518 -20.28 12.03 12.76
N LEU A 519 -19.89 11.64 11.55
CA LEU A 519 -19.70 12.57 10.43
C LEU A 519 -21.00 13.24 10.00
N MET A 520 -22.14 12.55 10.07
CA MET A 520 -23.48 13.15 9.78
C MET A 520 -23.88 14.22 10.79
N GLN A 521 -23.38 14.16 12.02
CA GLN A 521 -23.66 15.16 13.05
C GLN A 521 -22.65 16.31 13.04
N ALA A 522 -21.43 16.07 12.54
CA ALA A 522 -20.35 17.03 12.58
C ALA A 522 -20.53 18.17 11.59
N GLN A 523 -19.96 19.32 11.92
CA GLN A 523 -19.75 20.39 10.95
C GLN A 523 -18.62 20.00 10.00
N SER A 524 -18.97 19.31 8.92
CA SER A 524 -18.03 18.86 7.91
C SER A 524 -17.47 20.00 7.07
N VAL A 525 -16.19 19.94 6.77
CA VAL A 525 -15.44 20.92 5.96
C VAL A 525 -14.84 20.22 4.74
N LEU A 526 -15.17 20.72 3.56
CA LEU A 526 -14.56 20.26 2.31
C LEU A 526 -13.15 20.87 2.17
N LEU A 527 -12.17 20.03 1.85
CA LEU A 527 -10.78 20.43 1.64
C LEU A 527 -10.42 20.26 0.16
N GLU A 528 -9.76 21.27 -0.40
CA GLU A 528 -9.18 21.20 -1.74
C GLU A 528 -7.66 21.24 -1.69
N PRO A 529 -6.94 20.56 -2.61
CA PRO A 529 -5.50 20.55 -2.65
C PRO A 529 -4.96 21.87 -3.23
N TYR A 530 -3.79 22.29 -2.69
CA TYR A 530 -3.08 23.50 -3.07
C TYR A 530 -1.72 23.18 -3.67
N TYR A 531 -1.26 24.04 -4.58
CA TYR A 531 0.14 24.15 -4.98
C TYR A 531 0.82 25.29 -4.22
N ALA A 532 2.03 25.03 -3.72
CA ALA A 532 3.00 26.09 -3.52
C ALA A 532 3.66 26.37 -4.87
N PHE A 533 3.70 27.62 -5.28
CA PHE A 533 4.29 28.02 -6.53
C PHE A 533 5.48 28.96 -6.34
N SER A 534 6.40 28.94 -7.30
CA SER A 534 7.43 29.98 -7.49
C SER A 534 7.39 30.38 -8.95
N VAL A 535 7.03 31.63 -9.21
CA VAL A 535 6.96 32.22 -10.53
C VAL A 535 8.09 33.23 -10.69
N GLU A 536 8.87 33.13 -11.76
CA GLU A 536 9.90 34.07 -12.15
C GLU A 536 9.51 34.74 -13.46
N VAL A 537 9.42 36.06 -13.44
CA VAL A 537 9.02 36.87 -14.61
C VAL A 537 9.81 38.16 -14.67
N PRO A 538 9.94 38.79 -15.85
CA PRO A 538 10.36 40.19 -15.94
C PRO A 538 9.52 41.11 -15.05
N GLY A 539 10.14 42.08 -14.38
CA GLY A 539 9.47 42.99 -13.41
C GLY A 539 8.19 43.65 -13.95
N GLU A 540 8.16 43.93 -15.26
CA GLU A 540 7.00 44.49 -15.96
C GLU A 540 5.78 43.60 -15.90
N LEU A 541 5.94 42.28 -15.83
CA LEU A 541 4.87 41.31 -15.83
C LEU A 541 4.40 40.90 -14.42
N LEU A 542 5.13 41.31 -13.39
CA LEU A 542 4.81 40.95 -12.01
C LEU A 542 3.41 41.33 -11.59
N GLY A 543 2.97 42.55 -11.92
CA GLY A 543 1.63 43.03 -11.58
C GLY A 543 0.51 42.16 -12.16
N ARG A 544 0.72 41.62 -13.36
CA ARG A 544 -0.22 40.67 -13.98
C ARG A 544 -0.27 39.35 -13.23
N VAL A 545 0.90 38.75 -12.93
CA VAL A 545 0.99 37.50 -12.16
C VAL A 545 0.33 37.65 -10.80
N MET A 546 0.58 38.75 -10.08
CA MET A 546 -0.04 39.02 -8.78
C MET A 546 -1.58 39.13 -8.89
N SER A 547 -2.07 39.73 -9.96
CA SER A 547 -3.52 39.85 -10.24
C SER A 547 -4.12 38.47 -10.54
N ASP A 548 -3.46 37.69 -11.38
CA ASP A 548 -3.91 36.34 -11.76
C ASP A 548 -3.97 35.43 -10.52
N VAL A 549 -2.93 35.41 -9.68
CA VAL A 549 -2.88 34.63 -8.44
C VAL A 549 -4.01 35.03 -7.47
N ARG A 550 -4.29 36.33 -7.33
CA ARG A 550 -5.43 36.81 -6.50
C ARG A 550 -6.78 36.36 -7.07
N ALA A 551 -6.94 36.42 -8.38
CA ALA A 551 -8.17 35.96 -9.05
C ALA A 551 -8.40 34.47 -8.84
N MET A 552 -7.33 33.66 -8.85
CA MET A 552 -7.35 32.24 -8.52
C MET A 552 -7.62 31.96 -7.04
N GLY A 553 -7.57 32.99 -6.16
CA GLY A 553 -7.73 32.86 -4.72
C GLY A 553 -6.47 32.38 -4.00
N GLY A 554 -5.33 32.51 -4.66
CA GLY A 554 -4.03 32.25 -4.07
C GLY A 554 -3.55 33.39 -3.17
N SER A 555 -2.53 33.10 -2.39
CA SER A 555 -1.77 34.03 -1.60
C SER A 555 -0.31 34.06 -2.07
N PHE A 556 0.39 35.16 -1.89
CA PHE A 556 1.78 35.29 -2.26
C PHE A 556 2.55 36.11 -1.25
N GLU A 557 3.85 35.89 -1.20
CA GLU A 557 4.84 36.55 -0.36
C GLU A 557 5.35 37.81 -1.05
N THR A 558 6.19 38.57 -0.36
CA THR A 558 6.84 39.75 -0.94
C THR A 558 7.73 39.32 -2.11
N PRO A 559 7.61 40.00 -3.28
CA PRO A 559 8.43 39.65 -4.44
C PRO A 559 9.93 39.88 -4.16
N GLU A 560 10.77 39.01 -4.67
CA GLU A 560 12.25 39.06 -4.55
C GLU A 560 12.88 39.40 -5.90
N ASP A 561 13.96 40.19 -5.90
CA ASP A 561 14.74 40.40 -7.11
C ASP A 561 15.64 39.18 -7.36
N ALA A 562 15.61 38.65 -8.56
CA ALA A 562 16.36 37.51 -9.00
C ALA A 562 17.22 37.80 -10.24
N GLY A 563 18.08 38.80 -10.17
CA GLY A 563 19.05 39.12 -11.22
C GLY A 563 18.44 39.64 -12.52
N GLY A 564 17.53 40.62 -12.43
CA GLY A 564 16.82 41.18 -13.59
C GLY A 564 15.46 40.54 -13.87
N MET A 565 15.15 39.45 -13.20
CA MET A 565 13.83 38.83 -13.12
C MET A 565 13.28 39.05 -11.71
N THR A 566 11.96 39.01 -11.56
CA THR A 566 11.34 39.08 -10.24
C THR A 566 10.71 37.70 -9.92
N ARG A 567 11.03 37.20 -8.73
CA ARG A 567 10.50 35.94 -8.21
C ARG A 567 9.34 36.22 -7.27
N LEU A 568 8.20 35.57 -7.53
CA LEU A 568 7.00 35.60 -6.70
C LEU A 568 6.71 34.19 -6.18
N ARG A 569 6.71 34.03 -4.87
CA ARG A 569 6.33 32.79 -4.18
C ARG A 569 4.95 32.90 -3.59
N GLY A 570 4.26 31.78 -3.46
CA GLY A 570 2.94 31.75 -2.84
C GLY A 570 2.29 30.39 -2.91
N SER A 571 0.98 30.39 -2.65
CA SER A 571 0.17 29.18 -2.75
C SER A 571 -1.18 29.49 -3.41
N ALA A 572 -1.69 28.53 -4.18
CA ALA A 572 -3.00 28.66 -4.85
C ALA A 572 -3.69 27.30 -5.04
N PRO A 573 -5.03 27.27 -5.16
CA PRO A 573 -5.77 26.04 -5.41
C PRO A 573 -5.34 25.36 -6.72
N ILE A 574 -5.18 24.05 -6.69
CA ILE A 574 -4.76 23.25 -7.86
C ILE A 574 -5.78 23.37 -8.99
N ALA A 575 -7.09 23.45 -8.65
CA ALA A 575 -8.16 23.60 -9.62
C ALA A 575 -7.99 24.83 -10.53
N GLU A 576 -7.50 25.93 -9.98
CA GLU A 576 -7.36 27.21 -10.67
C GLU A 576 -5.98 27.37 -11.33
N MET A 577 -4.94 26.65 -10.80
CA MET A 577 -3.57 26.69 -11.35
C MET A 577 -3.38 25.77 -12.56
N ASN A 578 -4.35 24.90 -12.86
CA ASN A 578 -4.27 23.98 -13.98
C ASN A 578 -4.23 24.76 -15.31
N GLY A 579 -3.18 24.55 -16.12
CA GLY A 579 -2.95 25.28 -17.38
C GLY A 579 -2.30 26.66 -17.24
N TYR A 580 -2.04 27.16 -16.01
CA TYR A 580 -1.42 28.47 -15.83
C TYR A 580 0.01 28.56 -16.35
N ALA A 581 0.75 27.46 -16.35
CA ALA A 581 2.10 27.41 -16.92
C ALA A 581 2.11 27.81 -18.42
N GLU A 582 1.13 27.37 -19.19
CA GLU A 582 0.98 27.66 -20.61
C GLU A 582 0.55 29.13 -20.83
N LEU A 583 -0.37 29.61 -20.00
CA LEU A 583 -0.77 31.01 -20.00
C LEU A 583 0.43 31.92 -19.68
N LEU A 584 1.23 31.57 -18.67
CA LEU A 584 2.44 32.28 -18.28
C LEU A 584 3.44 32.32 -19.44
N ALA A 585 3.75 31.17 -20.04
CA ALA A 585 4.63 31.07 -21.19
C ALA A 585 4.14 31.91 -22.37
N GLY A 586 2.83 31.93 -22.64
CA GLY A 586 2.22 32.70 -23.71
C GLY A 586 2.42 34.20 -23.54
N PHE A 587 2.03 34.79 -22.40
CA PHE A 587 2.13 36.23 -22.22
C PHE A 587 3.54 36.72 -21.87
N SER A 588 4.40 35.88 -21.30
CA SER A 588 5.79 36.18 -21.04
C SER A 588 6.71 35.94 -22.25
N ARG A 589 6.17 35.49 -23.39
CA ARG A 589 6.92 35.11 -24.59
C ARG A 589 8.02 34.07 -24.29
N GLY A 590 7.72 33.13 -23.38
CA GLY A 590 8.64 32.06 -22.96
C GLY A 590 9.70 32.49 -21.95
N GLN A 591 9.70 33.74 -21.47
CA GLN A 591 10.66 34.22 -20.47
C GLN A 591 10.23 33.86 -19.03
N GLY A 592 8.92 33.74 -18.80
CA GLY A 592 8.37 33.36 -17.49
C GLY A 592 8.60 31.90 -17.18
N ARG A 593 9.00 31.60 -15.96
CA ARG A 593 9.16 30.24 -15.42
C ARG A 593 8.23 30.07 -14.25
N ILE A 594 7.63 28.89 -14.12
CA ILE A 594 6.80 28.52 -12.97
C ILE A 594 7.25 27.15 -12.46
N SER A 595 7.40 27.03 -11.15
CA SER A 595 7.60 25.79 -10.44
C SER A 595 6.42 25.57 -9.50
N LEU A 596 5.79 24.39 -9.59
CA LEU A 596 4.64 24.01 -8.80
C LEU A 596 5.00 22.80 -7.93
N ARG A 597 4.51 22.76 -6.69
CA ARG A 597 4.61 21.57 -5.83
C ARG A 597 3.32 21.42 -5.03
N PRO A 598 2.86 20.21 -4.74
CA PRO A 598 1.75 19.99 -3.82
C PRO A 598 2.07 20.59 -2.44
N ASP A 599 1.10 21.32 -1.86
CA ASP A 599 1.23 22.02 -0.57
C ASP A 599 0.12 21.63 0.41
N GLY A 600 -0.30 20.39 0.35
CA GLY A 600 -1.35 19.83 1.20
C GLY A 600 -2.75 20.31 0.85
N TYR A 601 -3.64 20.18 1.81
CA TYR A 601 -5.06 20.47 1.67
C TYR A 601 -5.45 21.66 2.54
N ARG A 602 -6.38 22.50 2.04
CA ARG A 602 -6.94 23.65 2.77
C ARG A 602 -8.45 23.71 2.55
N PRO A 603 -9.21 24.43 3.40
CA PRO A 603 -10.65 24.58 3.20
C PRO A 603 -10.98 25.06 1.79
N CYS A 604 -11.92 24.37 1.15
CA CYS A 604 -12.34 24.68 -0.22
C CYS A 604 -12.93 26.07 -0.29
N ARG A 605 -12.54 26.85 -1.30
CA ARG A 605 -12.99 28.22 -1.48
C ARG A 605 -14.45 28.32 -1.90
N ARG A 606 -14.93 27.35 -2.68
CA ARG A 606 -16.31 27.33 -3.22
C ARG A 606 -16.99 25.99 -2.92
N PRO A 607 -17.11 25.61 -1.63
CA PRO A 607 -17.58 24.28 -1.28
C PRO A 607 -18.97 23.97 -1.81
N GLU A 608 -19.90 24.95 -1.77
CA GLU A 608 -21.28 24.76 -2.22
C GLU A 608 -21.37 24.38 -3.70
N GLN A 609 -20.55 25.02 -4.56
CA GLN A 609 -20.52 24.73 -5.99
C GLN A 609 -19.97 23.33 -6.27
N VAL A 610 -18.93 22.93 -5.54
CA VAL A 610 -18.32 21.60 -5.67
C VAL A 610 -19.28 20.52 -5.20
N ILE A 611 -19.89 20.71 -4.02
CA ILE A 611 -20.86 19.77 -3.45
C ILE A 611 -22.06 19.60 -4.41
N ALA A 612 -22.61 20.71 -4.95
CA ALA A 612 -23.70 20.65 -5.90
C ALA A 612 -23.31 19.96 -7.23
N ALA A 613 -22.08 20.18 -7.70
CA ALA A 613 -21.58 19.55 -8.93
C ALA A 613 -21.34 18.04 -8.78
N ILE A 614 -20.89 17.59 -7.60
CA ILE A 614 -20.68 16.17 -7.31
C ILE A 614 -22.00 15.47 -7.01
N GLY A 615 -22.93 16.15 -6.30
CA GLY A 615 -24.28 15.66 -6.03
C GLY A 615 -24.31 14.37 -5.18
N TYR A 616 -23.34 14.20 -4.26
CA TYR A 616 -23.30 13.03 -3.39
C TYR A 616 -24.37 13.10 -2.32
N ASP A 617 -25.14 12.01 -2.16
CA ASP A 617 -26.15 11.88 -1.10
C ASP A 617 -25.69 10.82 -0.08
N PRO A 618 -25.26 11.24 1.12
CA PRO A 618 -24.77 10.32 2.13
C PRO A 618 -25.85 9.38 2.71
N ALA A 619 -27.14 9.74 2.58
CA ALA A 619 -28.24 8.92 3.07
C ALA A 619 -28.60 7.77 2.11
N SER A 620 -28.30 7.92 0.82
CA SER A 620 -28.52 6.90 -0.21
C SER A 620 -27.34 5.94 -0.37
N ASP A 621 -26.21 6.19 0.28
CA ASP A 621 -25.02 5.33 0.21
C ASP A 621 -25.15 4.13 1.15
N THR A 622 -25.70 3.03 0.62
CA THR A 622 -25.94 1.79 1.37
C THR A 622 -24.66 1.09 1.84
N ASP A 623 -23.55 1.29 1.14
CA ASP A 623 -22.25 0.69 1.47
C ASP A 623 -21.60 1.38 2.68
N ASN A 624 -21.98 2.63 2.95
CA ASN A 624 -21.51 3.45 4.08
C ASN A 624 -22.68 4.03 4.86
N THR A 625 -23.64 3.19 5.24
CA THR A 625 -24.85 3.64 5.95
C THR A 625 -24.52 4.25 7.33
N PRO A 626 -25.11 5.41 7.67
CA PRO A 626 -25.01 5.99 9.02
C PRO A 626 -26.04 5.41 10.00
N ASP A 627 -27.01 4.65 9.51
CA ASP A 627 -28.12 4.12 10.27
C ASP A 627 -27.71 2.91 11.10
N SER A 628 -28.21 2.78 12.31
CA SER A 628 -27.95 1.66 13.22
C SER A 628 -29.05 0.61 13.18
N VAL A 629 -28.72 -0.62 13.56
CA VAL A 629 -29.67 -1.74 13.63
C VAL A 629 -29.86 -2.14 15.09
N PHE A 630 -31.09 -2.11 15.55
CA PHE A 630 -31.53 -2.50 16.90
C PHE A 630 -32.48 -3.70 16.82
N CYS A 631 -32.65 -4.42 17.93
CA CYS A 631 -33.55 -5.56 18.01
C CYS A 631 -34.67 -5.27 19.02
N ALA A 632 -35.91 -5.48 18.62
CA ALA A 632 -37.06 -5.48 19.53
C ALA A 632 -38.03 -6.59 19.12
N HIS A 633 -38.60 -7.27 20.12
CA HIS A 633 -39.57 -8.36 19.94
C HIS A 633 -39.09 -9.48 18.97
N GLY A 634 -37.77 -9.77 18.98
CA GLY A 634 -37.18 -10.81 18.12
C GLY A 634 -36.99 -10.42 16.64
N GLY A 635 -37.16 -9.13 16.30
CA GLY A 635 -36.92 -8.61 14.96
C GLY A 635 -35.92 -7.44 14.92
N GLY A 636 -34.97 -7.47 14.01
CA GLY A 636 -34.07 -6.34 13.76
C GLY A 636 -34.82 -5.20 13.04
N PHE A 637 -34.60 -3.96 13.46
CA PHE A 637 -35.14 -2.77 12.79
C PHE A 637 -34.07 -1.69 12.69
N THR A 638 -34.13 -0.91 11.60
CA THR A 638 -33.18 0.17 11.35
C THR A 638 -33.61 1.46 12.01
N VAL A 639 -32.72 2.08 12.75
CA VAL A 639 -32.88 3.41 13.35
C VAL A 639 -32.03 4.40 12.57
N LYS A 640 -32.65 5.51 12.15
CA LYS A 640 -31.98 6.58 11.42
C LYS A 640 -30.89 7.24 12.29
N TRP A 641 -29.82 7.69 11.64
CA TRP A 641 -28.64 8.25 12.30
C TRP A 641 -28.94 9.41 13.28
N ASP A 642 -29.95 10.22 13.03
CA ASP A 642 -30.37 11.35 13.85
C ASP A 642 -31.12 10.94 15.13
N ARG A 643 -31.58 9.68 15.18
CA ARG A 643 -32.34 9.12 16.28
C ARG A 643 -31.60 8.05 17.08
N VAL A 644 -30.37 7.71 16.71
CA VAL A 644 -29.59 6.64 17.37
C VAL A 644 -29.42 6.92 18.87
N SER A 645 -29.26 8.19 19.25
CA SER A 645 -29.16 8.61 20.66
C SER A 645 -30.38 8.31 21.51
N GLU A 646 -31.57 8.05 20.93
CA GLU A 646 -32.80 7.68 21.66
C GLU A 646 -32.82 6.18 21.98
N TYR A 647 -32.05 5.37 21.27
CA TYR A 647 -32.08 3.90 21.32
C TYR A 647 -30.77 3.27 21.84
N MET A 648 -29.65 4.00 21.86
CA MET A 648 -28.35 3.49 22.32
C MET A 648 -28.43 2.97 23.76
N HIS A 649 -27.68 1.90 24.04
CA HIS A 649 -27.68 1.22 25.33
C HIS A 649 -26.64 1.78 26.32
N LEU A 650 -25.61 2.46 25.84
CA LEU A 650 -24.58 3.14 26.62
C LEU A 650 -24.91 4.64 26.67
N GLU A 651 -24.52 5.29 27.79
CA GLU A 651 -24.65 6.73 27.91
C GLU A 651 -23.68 7.46 27.01
N SER A 652 -24.08 8.64 26.50
CA SER A 652 -23.21 9.51 25.68
C SER A 652 -21.93 9.87 26.46
N CYS A 653 -20.80 9.74 25.78
CA CYS A 653 -19.48 10.10 26.29
C CYS A 653 -19.19 11.61 26.22
N LEU A 654 -19.98 12.37 25.43
CA LEU A 654 -19.92 13.83 25.34
C LEU A 654 -21.06 14.45 26.14
N LYS A 655 -20.76 14.86 27.38
CA LYS A 655 -21.71 15.67 28.14
C LYS A 655 -21.78 17.07 27.56
N LYS A 656 -22.94 17.51 27.08
CA LYS A 656 -23.17 18.90 26.70
C LYS A 656 -23.19 19.77 27.98
N PRO A 657 -22.43 20.88 28.03
CA PRO A 657 -22.49 21.79 29.17
C PRO A 657 -23.91 22.38 29.29
N GLY A 658 -24.64 22.05 30.34
CA GLY A 658 -25.90 22.66 30.70
C GLY A 658 -27.18 21.85 30.45
N GLU A 659 -27.14 20.62 29.96
CA GLU A 659 -28.31 19.74 30.00
C GLU A 659 -28.44 19.09 31.39
N ALA A 660 -29.45 19.50 32.12
CA ALA A 660 -29.95 18.72 33.24
C ALA A 660 -30.37 17.33 32.73
N PRO A 661 -30.16 16.25 33.49
CA PRO A 661 -30.53 14.92 33.04
C PRO A 661 -32.03 14.93 32.72
N ARG A 662 -32.39 14.82 31.45
CA ARG A 662 -33.77 14.49 31.05
C ARG A 662 -34.08 13.17 31.68
N PRO A 663 -35.19 13.06 32.47
CA PRO A 663 -35.64 11.77 32.89
C PRO A 663 -35.94 10.99 31.62
N LEU A 664 -35.11 9.98 31.31
CA LEU A 664 -35.41 8.98 30.32
C LEU A 664 -36.85 8.53 30.49
N PRO A 665 -37.72 8.50 29.46
CA PRO A 665 -38.91 7.73 29.52
C PRO A 665 -38.44 6.31 29.90
N ARG A 666 -38.73 5.93 31.13
CA ARG A 666 -38.53 4.57 31.64
C ARG A 666 -39.43 3.60 30.86
N ALA A 667 -39.07 3.27 29.63
CA ALA A 667 -39.20 1.94 29.15
C ALA A 667 -37.88 1.21 29.53
N SER A 668 -37.56 1.27 30.81
CA SER A 668 -36.67 0.28 31.40
C SER A 668 -37.52 -0.97 31.57
N VAL A 669 -37.72 -1.71 30.55
CA VAL A 669 -37.71 -3.13 30.68
C VAL A 669 -36.25 -3.49 30.94
N SER A 670 -35.79 -3.35 32.18
CA SER A 670 -34.72 -4.17 32.68
C SER A 670 -35.30 -5.58 32.69
N ILE A 671 -35.25 -6.24 31.56
CA ILE A 671 -35.47 -7.67 31.51
C ILE A 671 -34.28 -8.21 32.29
N ASP A 672 -34.54 -8.63 33.54
CA ASP A 672 -33.58 -9.37 34.33
C ASP A 672 -33.06 -10.51 33.42
N GLU A 673 -31.77 -10.74 33.42
CA GLU A 673 -31.12 -11.76 32.58
C GLU A 673 -31.82 -13.13 32.75
N ARG A 674 -32.43 -13.37 33.94
CA ARG A 674 -33.26 -14.51 34.25
C ARG A 674 -34.64 -14.48 33.56
N GLU A 675 -35.22 -13.33 33.35
CA GLU A 675 -36.49 -13.15 32.66
C GLU A 675 -36.32 -13.30 31.16
N LEU A 676 -35.20 -12.86 30.64
CA LEU A 676 -34.80 -13.10 29.24
C LEU A 676 -34.50 -14.60 28.98
N GLU A 677 -33.78 -15.28 29.92
CA GLU A 677 -33.56 -16.72 29.85
C GLU A 677 -34.90 -17.49 29.96
N ALA A 678 -35.82 -17.07 30.79
CA ALA A 678 -37.13 -17.71 30.94
C ALA A 678 -38.03 -17.51 29.70
N ILE A 679 -37.95 -16.35 29.02
CA ILE A 679 -38.67 -16.08 27.77
C ILE A 679 -38.04 -16.92 26.64
N MET A 680 -36.72 -17.00 26.59
CA MET A 680 -35.99 -17.79 25.61
C MET A 680 -36.23 -19.29 25.79
N GLU A 681 -36.26 -19.81 27.04
CA GLU A 681 -36.62 -21.22 27.31
C GLU A 681 -38.08 -21.52 26.96
N ARG A 682 -38.99 -20.59 27.15
CA ARG A 682 -40.43 -20.77 26.85
C ARG A 682 -40.70 -20.74 25.33
N GLU A 683 -40.00 -19.91 24.56
CA GLU A 683 -40.22 -19.73 23.13
C GLU A 683 -39.41 -20.71 22.29
N PHE A 684 -38.22 -21.12 22.74
CA PHE A 684 -37.23 -21.88 21.96
C PHE A 684 -36.79 -23.21 22.63
N GLY A 685 -37.35 -23.58 23.79
CA GLY A 685 -37.01 -24.79 24.53
C GLY A 685 -35.68 -24.69 25.32
N PRO A 686 -35.34 -25.70 26.15
CA PRO A 686 -34.26 -25.62 27.13
C PRO A 686 -32.90 -25.48 26.46
N ILE A 687 -32.17 -24.42 26.83
CA ILE A 687 -30.84 -24.06 26.32
C ILE A 687 -29.79 -25.05 26.85
N ARG A 688 -29.28 -25.92 25.99
CA ARG A 688 -28.15 -26.79 26.34
C ARG A 688 -26.84 -25.99 26.21
N ARG A 689 -26.23 -25.63 27.35
CA ARG A 689 -24.93 -24.96 27.41
C ARG A 689 -23.79 -25.94 26.99
N PRO A 690 -22.91 -25.63 26.04
CA PRO A 690 -21.61 -26.29 25.97
C PRO A 690 -20.71 -25.71 27.08
N GLN A 691 -20.38 -26.51 28.07
CA GLN A 691 -19.37 -26.17 29.06
C GLN A 691 -17.99 -26.28 28.42
N TYR A 692 -17.34 -25.17 28.19
CA TYR A 692 -15.89 -25.13 27.98
C TYR A 692 -15.20 -25.34 29.33
N ALA A 693 -14.75 -26.56 29.60
CA ALA A 693 -13.85 -26.87 30.69
C ALA A 693 -12.40 -26.68 30.21
N ALA A 694 -11.62 -26.01 31.05
CA ALA A 694 -10.17 -25.89 30.91
C ALA A 694 -9.51 -27.30 30.83
N PRO A 695 -8.34 -27.46 30.14
CA PRO A 695 -7.74 -28.76 29.94
C PRO A 695 -7.22 -29.35 31.25
N MET A 696 -7.86 -30.38 31.76
CA MET A 696 -7.33 -31.29 32.75
C MET A 696 -6.87 -32.59 32.13
N ARG A 697 -5.75 -33.07 32.63
CA ARG A 697 -5.05 -34.29 32.26
C ARG A 697 -5.90 -35.55 32.27
N ASN A 698 -5.57 -36.43 31.33
CA ASN A 698 -5.90 -37.83 31.18
C ASN A 698 -6.41 -38.56 32.43
N GLU A 699 -7.64 -39.09 32.33
CA GLU A 699 -8.04 -40.41 32.75
C GLU A 699 -9.34 -40.78 32.03
N ALA A 700 -9.35 -41.88 31.31
CA ALA A 700 -10.51 -42.36 30.59
C ALA A 700 -11.48 -43.04 31.58
N PRO A 701 -12.78 -42.85 31.40
CA PRO A 701 -13.71 -43.96 31.60
C PRO A 701 -14.63 -44.15 30.38
N ALA A 702 -14.80 -45.42 30.05
CA ALA A 702 -15.73 -45.93 29.07
C ALA A 702 -17.17 -45.61 29.40
N HIS A 703 -17.83 -44.88 28.50
CA HIS A 703 -19.29 -44.97 28.34
C HIS A 703 -19.61 -44.91 26.85
N ALA A 704 -20.53 -45.81 26.44
CA ALA A 704 -20.97 -46.02 25.07
C ALA A 704 -21.50 -44.73 24.43
N PRO A 705 -21.22 -44.45 23.15
CA PRO A 705 -21.70 -43.29 22.48
C PRO A 705 -23.19 -43.43 22.14
N GLU A 706 -24.01 -42.41 22.52
CA GLU A 706 -25.27 -42.13 21.88
C GLU A 706 -25.05 -42.05 20.36
N ALA A 707 -25.92 -42.69 19.60
CA ALA A 707 -25.85 -42.81 18.17
C ALA A 707 -25.60 -41.43 17.54
N ALA A 708 -24.41 -41.29 16.91
CA ALA A 708 -24.04 -40.09 16.17
C ALA A 708 -25.13 -39.85 15.12
N ARG A 709 -25.85 -38.72 15.19
CA ARG A 709 -26.76 -38.32 14.11
C ARG A 709 -25.94 -38.18 12.86
N ARG A 710 -26.33 -38.87 11.77
CA ARG A 710 -25.68 -38.77 10.47
C ARG A 710 -25.60 -37.27 10.07
N GLU A 711 -24.41 -36.81 9.66
CA GLU A 711 -24.18 -35.47 9.19
C GLU A 711 -24.34 -35.41 7.69
N TYR A 712 -25.22 -34.53 7.20
CA TYR A 712 -25.42 -34.25 5.77
C TYR A 712 -24.67 -33.00 5.35
N LEU A 713 -23.90 -33.11 4.26
CA LEU A 713 -23.23 -31.98 3.62
C LEU A 713 -24.01 -31.56 2.37
N ILE A 714 -24.33 -30.27 2.24
CA ILE A 714 -24.89 -29.70 1.02
C ILE A 714 -23.88 -28.72 0.47
N VAL A 715 -23.41 -28.98 -0.75
CA VAL A 715 -22.30 -28.23 -1.35
C VAL A 715 -22.79 -27.50 -2.60
N ASP A 716 -22.58 -26.19 -2.66
CA ASP A 716 -22.72 -25.42 -3.87
C ASP A 716 -21.50 -25.65 -4.78
N GLY A 717 -21.72 -26.37 -5.88
CA GLY A 717 -20.65 -26.82 -6.76
C GLY A 717 -19.91 -25.69 -7.45
N TYR A 718 -20.62 -24.67 -7.91
CA TYR A 718 -19.97 -23.55 -8.60
C TYR A 718 -19.21 -22.64 -7.61
N ASN A 719 -19.79 -22.38 -6.45
CA ASN A 719 -19.08 -21.61 -5.41
C ASN A 719 -17.76 -22.29 -5.01
N LEU A 720 -17.75 -23.62 -4.93
CA LEU A 720 -16.54 -24.37 -4.58
C LEU A 720 -15.54 -24.42 -5.76
N ILE A 721 -15.98 -24.62 -6.99
CA ILE A 721 -15.12 -24.61 -8.19
C ILE A 721 -14.39 -23.27 -8.30
N PHE A 722 -15.10 -22.16 -8.13
CA PHE A 722 -14.50 -20.82 -8.29
C PHE A 722 -13.72 -20.33 -7.06
N ALA A 723 -13.89 -20.95 -5.90
CA ALA A 723 -13.13 -20.68 -4.69
C ALA A 723 -11.82 -21.47 -4.59
N TRP A 724 -11.63 -22.51 -5.40
CA TRP A 724 -10.46 -23.40 -5.36
C TRP A 724 -9.61 -23.24 -6.62
N ASP A 725 -8.36 -22.79 -6.48
CA ASP A 725 -7.51 -22.40 -7.61
C ASP A 725 -7.26 -23.52 -8.64
N GLU A 726 -7.10 -24.78 -8.18
CA GLU A 726 -6.95 -25.95 -9.08
C GLU A 726 -8.17 -26.09 -9.98
N LEU A 727 -9.37 -26.06 -9.42
CA LEU A 727 -10.63 -26.24 -10.14
C LEU A 727 -11.00 -25.01 -10.98
N LYS A 728 -10.68 -23.83 -10.49
CA LYS A 728 -10.90 -22.56 -11.21
C LYS A 728 -10.09 -22.50 -12.51
N THR A 729 -8.86 -23.01 -12.48
CA THR A 729 -8.00 -23.08 -13.68
C THR A 729 -8.58 -24.05 -14.70
N LEU A 730 -9.03 -25.23 -14.24
CA LEU A 730 -9.70 -26.20 -15.10
C LEU A 730 -11.03 -25.67 -15.67
N ALA A 731 -11.79 -24.93 -14.88
CA ALA A 731 -13.05 -24.33 -15.31
C ALA A 731 -12.88 -23.25 -16.39
N ALA A 732 -11.74 -22.54 -16.40
CA ALA A 732 -11.40 -21.59 -17.43
C ALA A 732 -11.13 -22.25 -18.81
N GLU A 733 -10.64 -23.49 -18.81
CA GLU A 733 -10.43 -24.28 -20.04
C GLU A 733 -11.70 -25.04 -20.44
N ARG A 734 -12.26 -25.83 -19.52
CA ARG A 734 -13.47 -26.63 -19.72
C ARG A 734 -14.23 -26.85 -18.40
N LEU A 735 -15.39 -26.26 -18.30
CA LEU A 735 -16.24 -26.32 -17.10
C LEU A 735 -16.67 -27.74 -16.74
N ASP A 736 -16.87 -28.61 -17.75
CA ASP A 736 -17.29 -30.00 -17.54
C ASP A 736 -16.19 -30.82 -16.83
N LEU A 737 -14.93 -30.61 -17.21
CA LEU A 737 -13.78 -31.26 -16.56
C LEU A 737 -13.63 -30.80 -15.10
N ALA A 738 -13.89 -29.53 -14.81
CA ALA A 738 -13.85 -29.00 -13.44
C ALA A 738 -14.98 -29.63 -12.58
N ARG A 739 -16.18 -29.87 -13.16
CA ARG A 739 -17.27 -30.55 -12.47
C ARG A 739 -16.91 -32.01 -12.16
N GLU A 740 -16.42 -32.77 -13.16
CA GLU A 740 -15.99 -34.17 -12.99
C GLU A 740 -14.88 -34.24 -11.91
N ARG A 741 -13.90 -33.39 -11.97
CA ARG A 741 -12.81 -33.34 -11.00
C ARG A 741 -13.31 -33.04 -9.58
N LEU A 742 -14.26 -32.11 -9.43
CA LEU A 742 -14.89 -31.84 -8.14
C LEU A 742 -15.68 -33.05 -7.63
N MET A 743 -16.45 -33.73 -8.49
CA MET A 743 -17.20 -34.93 -8.11
C MET A 743 -16.27 -36.04 -7.62
N ASP A 744 -15.13 -36.27 -8.27
CA ASP A 744 -14.13 -37.26 -7.84
C ASP A 744 -13.57 -36.95 -6.46
N ILE A 745 -13.18 -35.67 -6.22
CA ILE A 745 -12.62 -35.26 -4.95
C ILE A 745 -13.62 -35.39 -3.81
N LEU A 746 -14.88 -34.99 -4.03
CA LEU A 746 -15.93 -35.07 -3.03
C LEU A 746 -16.34 -36.51 -2.74
N SER A 747 -16.37 -37.36 -3.78
CA SER A 747 -16.60 -38.78 -3.59
C SER A 747 -15.51 -39.45 -2.75
N GLY A 748 -14.26 -39.15 -3.01
CA GLY A 748 -13.12 -39.63 -2.18
C GLY A 748 -13.21 -39.13 -0.73
N TYR A 749 -13.59 -37.88 -0.51
CA TYR A 749 -13.80 -37.30 0.82
C TYR A 749 -14.94 -38.01 1.59
N CYS A 750 -16.09 -38.26 0.93
CA CYS A 750 -17.21 -38.93 1.55
C CYS A 750 -16.90 -40.41 1.87
N ALA A 751 -16.18 -41.12 0.99
CA ALA A 751 -15.70 -42.46 1.27
C ALA A 751 -14.75 -42.51 2.48
N PHE A 752 -13.94 -41.49 2.70
CA PHE A 752 -13.00 -41.40 3.83
C PHE A 752 -13.69 -41.00 5.15
N THR A 753 -14.64 -40.04 5.10
CA THR A 753 -15.29 -39.47 6.29
C THR A 753 -16.58 -40.13 6.70
N GLY A 754 -17.19 -40.92 5.80
CA GLY A 754 -18.50 -41.60 6.03
C GLY A 754 -19.70 -40.62 6.05
N LYS A 755 -19.55 -39.40 5.53
CA LYS A 755 -20.59 -38.38 5.47
C LYS A 755 -21.44 -38.52 4.21
N GLU A 756 -22.73 -38.18 4.30
CA GLU A 756 -23.63 -38.06 3.16
C GLU A 756 -23.50 -36.68 2.54
N LEU A 757 -23.38 -36.59 1.20
CA LEU A 757 -23.16 -35.33 0.50
C LEU A 757 -24.08 -35.13 -0.69
N VAL A 758 -24.69 -33.95 -0.77
CA VAL A 758 -25.48 -33.53 -1.93
C VAL A 758 -24.74 -32.35 -2.59
N LEU A 759 -24.28 -32.57 -3.81
CA LEU A 759 -23.61 -31.54 -4.63
C LEU A 759 -24.64 -30.91 -5.57
N VAL A 760 -24.82 -29.59 -5.47
CA VAL A 760 -25.80 -28.85 -6.25
C VAL A 760 -25.10 -28.00 -7.29
N PHE A 761 -25.50 -28.13 -8.56
CA PHE A 761 -25.09 -27.27 -9.66
C PHE A 761 -26.29 -26.48 -10.18
N ASP A 762 -26.08 -25.19 -10.37
CA ASP A 762 -27.08 -24.28 -10.92
C ASP A 762 -27.27 -24.52 -12.43
N GLY A 763 -28.47 -25.00 -12.83
CA GLY A 763 -28.85 -25.28 -14.21
C GLY A 763 -29.90 -24.32 -14.78
N TYR A 764 -30.31 -23.28 -14.04
CA TYR A 764 -31.48 -22.45 -14.39
C TYR A 764 -31.34 -21.66 -15.69
N ARG A 765 -30.13 -21.42 -16.17
CA ARG A 765 -29.85 -20.66 -17.41
C ARG A 765 -30.02 -21.47 -18.69
N THR A 766 -30.25 -22.79 -18.60
CA THR A 766 -30.45 -23.63 -19.78
C THR A 766 -31.96 -23.74 -20.07
N PRO A 767 -32.48 -23.07 -21.14
CA PRO A 767 -33.92 -23.10 -21.45
C PRO A 767 -34.39 -24.51 -21.65
N GLY A 768 -35.50 -24.88 -20.96
CA GLY A 768 -36.13 -26.19 -21.09
C GLY A 768 -35.44 -27.33 -20.31
N ASN A 769 -34.47 -27.03 -19.44
CA ASN A 769 -33.84 -28.03 -18.57
C ASN A 769 -34.84 -28.51 -17.48
N PRO A 770 -35.23 -29.78 -17.44
CA PRO A 770 -36.14 -30.29 -16.40
C PRO A 770 -35.46 -30.49 -15.04
N GLY A 771 -34.16 -30.21 -14.93
CA GLY A 771 -33.32 -30.62 -13.82
C GLY A 771 -32.95 -32.11 -13.88
N SER A 772 -31.90 -32.49 -13.18
CA SER A 772 -31.52 -33.92 -13.07
C SER A 772 -30.96 -34.20 -11.67
N ARG A 773 -31.23 -35.41 -11.20
CA ARG A 773 -30.62 -35.98 -10.00
C ARG A 773 -29.96 -37.29 -10.37
N SER A 774 -28.74 -37.46 -9.96
CA SER A 774 -27.94 -38.66 -10.21
C SER A 774 -27.02 -38.98 -9.05
N ASP A 775 -26.75 -40.26 -8.84
CA ASP A 775 -25.74 -40.69 -7.89
C ASP A 775 -24.40 -40.79 -8.59
N TYR A 776 -23.36 -40.24 -8.01
CA TYR A 776 -22.00 -40.36 -8.49
C TYR A 776 -21.13 -40.97 -7.38
N HIS A 777 -20.86 -42.27 -7.48
CA HIS A 777 -20.20 -43.10 -6.47
C HIS A 777 -20.83 -42.95 -5.07
N THR A 778 -20.22 -42.14 -4.19
CA THR A 778 -20.66 -41.95 -2.79
C THR A 778 -21.37 -40.62 -2.55
N ILE A 779 -21.66 -39.84 -3.59
CA ILE A 779 -22.28 -38.52 -3.48
C ILE A 779 -23.53 -38.41 -4.37
N HIS A 780 -24.49 -37.58 -3.97
CA HIS A 780 -25.65 -37.22 -4.76
C HIS A 780 -25.42 -35.94 -5.52
N VAL A 781 -25.61 -35.93 -6.83
CA VAL A 781 -25.42 -34.77 -7.71
C VAL A 781 -26.75 -34.28 -8.23
N VAL A 782 -26.99 -32.97 -8.10
CA VAL A 782 -28.25 -32.35 -8.54
C VAL A 782 -27.94 -31.18 -9.46
N PHE A 783 -28.61 -31.15 -10.62
CA PHE A 783 -28.67 -29.96 -11.48
C PHE A 783 -30.07 -29.38 -11.36
N THR A 784 -30.16 -28.09 -11.00
CA THR A 784 -31.46 -27.44 -10.78
C THR A 784 -32.25 -27.27 -12.07
N PRO A 785 -33.60 -27.34 -12.03
CA PRO A 785 -34.45 -27.12 -13.20
C PRO A 785 -34.45 -25.65 -13.65
N ALA A 786 -34.90 -25.40 -14.87
CA ALA A 786 -35.13 -24.06 -15.38
C ALA A 786 -36.16 -23.33 -14.48
N GLY A 787 -35.73 -22.18 -13.88
CA GLY A 787 -36.58 -21.40 -12.98
C GLY A 787 -36.30 -21.56 -11.48
N GLU A 788 -35.44 -22.50 -11.06
CA GLU A 788 -35.00 -22.67 -9.69
C GLU A 788 -33.46 -22.45 -9.61
N THR A 789 -32.98 -21.46 -8.84
CA THR A 789 -31.55 -21.24 -8.66
C THR A 789 -30.96 -22.32 -7.73
N GLY A 790 -29.63 -22.53 -7.82
CA GLY A 790 -28.92 -23.41 -6.90
C GLY A 790 -29.13 -23.02 -5.43
N ASP A 791 -29.16 -21.75 -5.13
CA ASP A 791 -29.38 -21.22 -3.77
C ASP A 791 -30.76 -21.53 -3.23
N MET A 792 -31.81 -21.34 -4.04
CA MET A 792 -33.18 -21.69 -3.64
C MET A 792 -33.35 -23.20 -3.38
N TYR A 793 -32.69 -24.04 -4.19
CA TYR A 793 -32.68 -25.48 -4.00
C TYR A 793 -31.96 -25.88 -2.72
N ILE A 794 -30.78 -25.31 -2.45
CA ILE A 794 -29.98 -25.58 -1.24
C ILE A 794 -30.76 -25.17 0.01
N GLU A 795 -31.39 -24.00 0.00
CA GLU A 795 -32.21 -23.50 1.09
C GLU A 795 -33.37 -24.43 1.43
N ARG A 796 -34.13 -24.81 0.42
CA ARG A 796 -35.26 -25.73 0.59
C ARG A 796 -34.80 -27.09 1.12
N LEU A 797 -33.74 -27.67 0.55
CA LEU A 797 -33.19 -28.95 0.96
C LEU A 797 -32.63 -28.91 2.39
N ALA A 798 -31.96 -27.81 2.76
CA ALA A 798 -31.44 -27.61 4.10
C ALA A 798 -32.56 -27.51 5.16
N ASP A 799 -33.67 -26.86 4.84
CA ASP A 799 -34.84 -26.78 5.72
C ASP A 799 -35.57 -28.15 5.85
N GLU A 800 -35.68 -28.89 4.75
CA GLU A 800 -36.30 -30.21 4.72
C GLU A 800 -35.51 -31.25 5.53
N ILE A 801 -34.20 -31.34 5.33
CA ILE A 801 -33.31 -32.30 6.00
C ILE A 801 -32.95 -31.87 7.42
N GLY A 802 -32.79 -30.54 7.68
CA GLY A 802 -32.31 -29.99 8.93
C GLY A 802 -33.20 -30.30 10.14
N ARG A 803 -34.44 -30.70 9.93
CA ARG A 803 -35.37 -31.12 10.99
C ARG A 803 -34.98 -32.44 11.64
N ASN A 804 -34.33 -33.32 10.88
CA ASN A 804 -34.06 -34.70 11.31
C ASN A 804 -32.57 -35.06 11.44
N TYR A 805 -31.70 -34.30 10.78
CA TYR A 805 -30.27 -34.57 10.67
C TYR A 805 -29.44 -33.32 10.99
N ALA A 806 -28.15 -33.51 11.30
CA ALA A 806 -27.19 -32.40 11.35
C ALA A 806 -26.82 -32.03 9.90
N VAL A 807 -27.13 -30.82 9.49
CA VAL A 807 -26.87 -30.35 8.12
C VAL A 807 -25.79 -29.27 8.14
N ARG A 808 -24.84 -29.39 7.21
CA ARG A 808 -23.77 -28.42 6.97
C ARG A 808 -23.82 -27.97 5.50
N VAL A 809 -23.92 -26.67 5.26
CA VAL A 809 -24.00 -26.09 3.94
C VAL A 809 -22.67 -25.41 3.60
N VAL A 810 -22.13 -25.72 2.41
CA VAL A 810 -20.88 -25.12 1.88
C VAL A 810 -21.22 -24.16 0.76
N THR A 811 -21.12 -22.86 1.03
CA THR A 811 -21.39 -21.78 0.07
C THR A 811 -20.73 -20.48 0.50
N ASN A 812 -20.41 -19.60 -0.47
CA ASN A 812 -19.96 -18.24 -0.21
C ASN A 812 -21.09 -17.22 -0.29
N ASP A 813 -22.30 -17.60 -0.72
CA ASP A 813 -23.40 -16.67 -0.88
C ASP A 813 -23.97 -16.21 0.48
N ASN A 814 -24.17 -14.87 0.59
CA ASN A 814 -24.70 -14.25 1.80
C ASN A 814 -26.22 -14.41 1.98
N LEU A 815 -26.97 -14.70 0.91
CA LEU A 815 -28.42 -14.92 0.98
C LEU A 815 -28.75 -16.26 1.67
N ILE A 816 -28.06 -17.32 1.35
CA ILE A 816 -28.17 -18.62 2.03
C ILE A 816 -27.74 -18.51 3.51
N ARG A 817 -26.89 -17.55 3.83
CA ARG A 817 -26.44 -17.30 5.21
C ARG A 817 -27.57 -16.95 6.18
N LEU A 818 -28.58 -16.22 5.76
CA LEU A 818 -29.71 -15.79 6.59
C LEU A 818 -30.73 -16.92 6.83
N SER A 819 -30.97 -17.77 5.84
CA SER A 819 -31.94 -18.87 5.94
C SER A 819 -31.35 -20.11 6.61
N ALA A 820 -30.08 -20.42 6.41
CA ALA A 820 -29.40 -21.52 7.09
C ALA A 820 -29.35 -21.33 8.62
N LEU A 821 -29.17 -20.09 9.08
CA LEU A 821 -29.19 -19.73 10.50
C LEU A 821 -30.57 -19.94 11.16
N ARG A 822 -31.68 -19.81 10.41
CA ARG A 822 -33.04 -20.07 10.92
C ARG A 822 -33.32 -21.55 11.18
N SER A 823 -32.66 -22.44 10.43
CA SER A 823 -32.93 -23.89 10.44
C SER A 823 -31.97 -24.69 11.34
N GLY A 824 -31.03 -24.04 12.05
CA GLY A 824 -30.01 -24.74 12.87
C GLY A 824 -28.93 -25.44 12.04
N VAL A 825 -28.75 -25.04 10.80
CA VAL A 825 -27.80 -25.59 9.84
C VAL A 825 -26.44 -24.92 10.01
N LEU A 826 -25.37 -25.73 10.07
CA LEU A 826 -24.00 -25.21 10.11
C LEU A 826 -23.57 -24.75 8.72
N ARG A 827 -22.91 -23.59 8.63
CA ARG A 827 -22.35 -23.09 7.39
C ARG A 827 -20.82 -23.12 7.41
N THR A 828 -20.22 -23.49 6.27
CA THR A 828 -18.79 -23.41 6.01
C THR A 828 -18.57 -22.62 4.71
N SER A 829 -17.58 -21.74 4.68
CA SER A 829 -17.22 -21.08 3.41
C SER A 829 -16.59 -22.08 2.44
N ALA A 830 -16.74 -21.85 1.13
CA ALA A 830 -16.15 -22.72 0.11
C ALA A 830 -14.61 -22.80 0.24
N LYS A 831 -13.97 -21.72 0.71
CA LYS A 831 -12.51 -21.68 0.93
C LYS A 831 -12.08 -22.53 2.13
N GLU A 832 -12.81 -22.47 3.25
CA GLU A 832 -12.54 -23.31 4.43
C GLU A 832 -12.75 -24.77 4.11
N PHE A 833 -13.80 -25.08 3.35
CA PHE A 833 -14.08 -26.46 2.94
C PHE A 833 -13.05 -27.00 1.94
N ALA A 834 -12.55 -26.17 1.02
CA ALA A 834 -11.44 -26.55 0.15
C ALA A 834 -10.18 -26.93 0.96
N GLY A 835 -9.85 -26.19 2.01
CA GLY A 835 -8.75 -26.56 2.93
C GLY A 835 -9.01 -27.88 3.67
N GLU A 836 -10.26 -28.17 4.06
CA GLU A 836 -10.66 -29.46 4.67
C GLU A 836 -10.50 -30.62 3.68
N LEU A 837 -10.84 -30.40 2.41
CA LEU A 837 -10.66 -31.38 1.33
C LEU A 837 -9.19 -31.67 1.03
N GLU A 838 -8.33 -30.65 1.01
CA GLU A 838 -6.88 -30.81 0.82
C GLU A 838 -6.25 -31.58 1.98
N TRP A 839 -6.64 -31.27 3.21
CA TRP A 839 -6.19 -32.04 4.38
C TRP A 839 -6.63 -33.51 4.30
N ALA A 840 -7.91 -33.78 3.98
CA ALA A 840 -8.40 -35.15 3.84
C ALA A 840 -7.69 -35.93 2.72
N ARG A 841 -7.38 -35.26 1.59
CA ARG A 841 -6.59 -35.82 0.49
C ARG A 841 -5.20 -36.23 0.94
N GLY A 842 -4.53 -35.39 1.73
CA GLY A 842 -3.22 -35.71 2.33
C GLY A 842 -3.29 -36.92 3.26
N GLN A 843 -4.34 -37.05 4.07
CA GLN A 843 -4.57 -38.22 4.94
C GLN A 843 -4.82 -39.51 4.12
N ILE A 844 -5.65 -39.44 3.08
CA ILE A 844 -5.93 -40.54 2.17
C ILE A 844 -4.62 -41.02 1.50
N GLU A 845 -3.80 -40.09 1.00
CA GLU A 845 -2.50 -40.43 0.40
C GLU A 845 -1.55 -41.10 1.39
N GLU A 846 -1.55 -40.64 2.65
CA GLU A 846 -0.71 -41.22 3.71
C GLU A 846 -1.18 -42.66 4.05
N VAL A 847 -2.47 -42.89 4.17
CA VAL A 847 -3.06 -44.22 4.40
C VAL A 847 -2.73 -45.18 3.24
N LEU A 848 -2.89 -44.71 1.99
CA LEU A 848 -2.52 -45.50 0.81
C LEU A 848 -1.03 -45.80 0.73
N ARG A 849 -0.17 -44.87 1.17
CA ARG A 849 1.29 -45.09 1.24
C ARG A 849 1.67 -46.08 2.31
N LYS A 850 1.01 -46.06 3.48
CA LYS A 850 1.19 -47.07 4.54
C LYS A 850 0.74 -48.44 4.08
N SER A 851 -0.42 -48.54 3.48
CA SER A 851 -0.98 -49.81 2.93
C SER A 851 -0.09 -50.41 1.82
N ARG A 852 0.50 -49.55 0.93
CA ARG A 852 1.46 -49.99 -0.08
C ARG A 852 2.79 -50.48 0.54
N ARG A 853 3.23 -49.89 1.63
CA ARG A 853 4.44 -50.35 2.39
C ARG A 853 4.15 -51.66 3.10
N GLU A 854 2.98 -51.86 3.64
CA GLU A 854 2.58 -53.16 4.28
C GLU A 854 2.31 -54.25 3.27
N ALA A 855 1.86 -53.92 2.02
CA ALA A 855 1.61 -54.89 0.95
C ALA A 855 2.89 -55.37 0.22
N HIS A 856 4.05 -54.77 0.44
CA HIS A 856 5.35 -55.21 -0.08
C HIS A 856 6.39 -55.34 1.04
N PRO A 857 6.36 -56.42 1.83
CA PRO A 857 7.52 -56.77 2.59
C PRO A 857 8.56 -57.38 1.65
N GLU A 858 9.75 -56.77 1.65
CA GLU A 858 11.06 -57.29 1.22
C GLU A 858 11.10 -58.68 0.62
N LYS A 859 10.93 -58.83 -0.69
CA LYS A 859 11.28 -60.01 -1.48
C LYS A 859 11.88 -59.65 -2.83
N LEU A 860 12.82 -58.70 -2.86
CA LEU A 860 13.62 -58.41 -4.06
C LEU A 860 15.11 -58.55 -3.85
N GLY A 861 15.58 -58.95 -2.64
CA GLY A 861 16.99 -59.11 -2.30
C GLY A 861 17.54 -60.51 -2.46
N GLU A 862 16.71 -61.58 -2.51
CA GLU A 862 17.20 -62.98 -2.46
C GLU A 862 17.17 -63.70 -3.81
N THR A 863 16.61 -63.19 -4.89
CA THR A 863 16.50 -63.89 -6.17
C THR A 863 17.59 -63.58 -7.18
N LEU A 864 18.58 -62.76 -6.85
CA LEU A 864 19.71 -62.40 -7.72
C LEU A 864 21.07 -62.96 -7.30
N SER A 865 21.17 -63.88 -6.30
CA SER A 865 22.44 -64.43 -5.85
C SER A 865 22.71 -65.85 -6.28
N HIS A 866 21.88 -66.56 -7.04
CA HIS A 866 22.13 -67.96 -7.54
C HIS A 866 21.91 -68.02 -9.05
N GLY A 867 22.94 -67.82 -9.82
CA GLY A 867 22.97 -68.09 -11.27
C GLY A 867 24.38 -67.83 -11.85
N LYS A 868 25.36 -68.65 -11.52
CA LYS A 868 26.53 -68.81 -12.37
C LYS A 868 26.33 -70.06 -13.26
N PRO A 869 26.55 -69.94 -14.60
CA PRO A 869 26.49 -71.04 -15.50
C PRO A 869 27.81 -71.88 -15.47
N GLN A 870 27.67 -73.20 -15.67
CA GLN A 870 28.71 -73.99 -16.27
C GLN A 870 28.68 -73.72 -17.81
#